data_98b18c157796123c047820409413e369
#
_entry.id   98b18c157796123c047820409413e369
#
_cell.length_a   1.000
_cell.length_b   1.000
_cell.length_c   1.000
_cell.angle_alpha   90.00
_cell.angle_beta   90.00
_cell.angle_gamma   90.00
#
_symmetry.space_group_name_H-M   'P 1'
#
loop_
_entity.id
_entity.type
_entity.pdbx_description
1 polymer ?
#
loop_
_entity_poly.entity_id
_entity_poly.type
_entity_poly.pdbx_seq_one_letter_code
_entity_poly.pdbx_strand_id
1 'polypeptide(L)'
;MAGCSTPASSPLASRPPSSFRIIFSTPTFIAALSMTRSELELFDKMPVRDSTSWNTLMVGYFRDVQPSEALRTFILMLRDLNCKPNLFTIAFVMKSCGALRCHRLSLQLHGFVEKLDFGRHPEAGASLIDMYVKCGAVDLASKVFGILKSPDLFCWNCMLSGYASSYEVGRAIKVFDKMPERDVVSWNTMISLLSHCGQEREALSMIIDMSNQGYEPNSTTYTYVLTACTSILDLGWGKHLHAHIIRSQKSIDVFFGSALVDMYAKCGDLGSAKRTFDGLHDRNSVSWTALIAGYAHSGLMEQAMKVFNEMRSVPMSLDPFTLATVVSACCTNLDLCLGTQIHSISLRTGSCSSVAVSNALVTMYAKCGSIENADSVFQRMPVRDIISWTSMITAYSQIGNVNKAREYFDSMEDKNVVTWNAMLAAYIQHGSEEEGIKMYIIMQRESAVKPDWVTFSTLFRACAEVAAERIGNQIIAHTIKIGLNSDISVANGIITMYSKCGKIVEARKTFDSILEKDLVSWNSIMTAYAQHGQGKETIKVFQRMISNGIKPDYISYVAVLSGCSHSGLVEEGKFYFNSMSRSHNIAPGLEHFACMVDLLSRAGLLEDAKIVIDNMPLKPSVEIWGALLAACKLHGNKELAEHATKHLFELDLKDSGSYVLLAKMYADAGNSDDSARVRKLMKEKGIKKNPGCSWIEVKNTIHVFTADDPSHPQIGVILKKLDELIKEIEAVGYDHKATSGSQRHHSEKLAVAFGLISLPEWMPIHIMKNLRICCDCHTVMKLISLLTKRELIVRDANRFHHFKEGSCSCQDYW
;
A
#
# COMPACT_ATOMS: atom_id res chain seq x y z
N MET A 1 -35.33 5.69 -90.23
CA MET A 1 -34.94 4.31 -90.04
C MET A 1 -34.16 4.26 -88.80
N ALA A 2 -34.61 3.43 -87.85
CA ALA A 2 -33.94 2.88 -86.67
C ALA A 2 -33.17 3.88 -85.78
N GLY A 3 -33.51 4.22 -84.60
CA GLY A 3 -34.06 3.47 -83.47
C GLY A 3 -32.92 2.82 -82.63
N CYS A 4 -32.30 3.53 -81.71
CA CYS A 4 -31.58 2.92 -80.63
C CYS A 4 -31.86 3.64 -79.31
N SER A 5 -32.68 3.00 -78.54
CA SER A 5 -32.97 3.33 -77.12
C SER A 5 -31.83 2.86 -76.26
N THR A 6 -31.26 3.75 -75.50
CA THR A 6 -30.39 3.39 -74.34
C THR A 6 -31.24 3.17 -73.08
N PRO A 7 -31.05 2.11 -72.34
CA PRO A 7 -31.72 1.91 -71.05
C PRO A 7 -31.11 2.75 -69.94
N ALA A 8 -31.98 3.42 -69.21
CA ALA A 8 -31.61 4.13 -67.97
C ALA A 8 -31.01 3.17 -66.93
N SER A 9 -29.80 3.48 -66.51
CA SER A 9 -29.17 2.84 -65.33
C SER A 9 -29.91 3.26 -64.09
N SER A 10 -30.61 2.33 -63.47
CA SER A 10 -31.18 2.46 -62.15
C SER A 10 -30.05 2.61 -61.07
N PRO A 11 -30.21 3.52 -60.13
CA PRO A 11 -29.22 3.61 -59.01
C PRO A 11 -29.34 2.36 -58.15
N LEU A 12 -28.25 1.64 -58.03
CA LEU A 12 -28.07 0.54 -57.06
C LEU A 12 -28.36 1.05 -55.66
N ALA A 13 -29.49 0.65 -55.10
CA ALA A 13 -29.77 0.77 -53.67
C ALA A 13 -28.74 -0.08 -52.94
N SER A 14 -27.76 0.56 -52.30
CA SER A 14 -26.76 -0.10 -51.50
C SER A 14 -27.44 -0.80 -50.29
N ARG A 15 -27.60 -2.12 -50.38
CA ARG A 15 -28.03 -2.94 -49.23
C ARG A 15 -27.01 -2.76 -48.11
N PRO A 16 -27.46 -2.58 -46.84
CA PRO A 16 -26.54 -2.52 -45.72
C PRO A 16 -25.69 -3.79 -45.66
N PRO A 17 -24.38 -3.67 -45.37
CA PRO A 17 -23.49 -4.82 -45.30
C PRO A 17 -24.00 -5.84 -44.29
N SER A 18 -23.90 -7.12 -44.62
CA SER A 18 -24.33 -8.27 -43.78
C SER A 18 -23.76 -8.28 -42.36
N SER A 19 -22.69 -7.55 -42.13
CA SER A 19 -22.03 -7.38 -40.82
C SER A 19 -22.85 -6.58 -39.79
N PHE A 20 -23.79 -5.72 -40.25
CA PHE A 20 -24.72 -5.01 -39.34
C PHE A 20 -25.76 -5.94 -38.69
N ARG A 21 -25.99 -7.13 -39.25
CA ARG A 21 -26.94 -8.11 -38.71
C ARG A 21 -26.51 -8.80 -37.42
N ILE A 22 -25.23 -8.90 -37.17
CA ILE A 22 -24.67 -9.77 -36.08
C ILE A 22 -24.71 -9.08 -34.71
N ILE A 23 -24.69 -7.76 -34.67
CA ILE A 23 -24.56 -7.01 -33.37
C ILE A 23 -25.93 -6.88 -32.64
N PHE A 24 -27.05 -7.07 -33.31
CA PHE A 24 -28.39 -6.84 -32.78
C PHE A 24 -29.27 -8.08 -32.69
N SER A 25 -28.71 -9.28 -32.66
CA SER A 25 -29.49 -10.54 -32.69
C SER A 25 -29.87 -11.10 -31.30
N THR A 26 -29.83 -10.34 -30.24
CA THR A 26 -30.38 -10.76 -28.95
C THR A 26 -31.73 -10.12 -28.67
N PRO A 27 -32.83 -10.92 -28.56
CA PRO A 27 -34.15 -10.37 -28.23
C PRO A 27 -34.33 -10.35 -26.70
N THR A 28 -33.92 -9.32 -26.04
CA THR A 28 -34.31 -9.05 -24.64
C THR A 28 -34.07 -7.59 -24.36
N PHE A 29 -35.12 -6.84 -24.35
CA PHE A 29 -35.40 -5.69 -23.48
C PHE A 29 -36.56 -4.86 -24.11
N ILE A 30 -37.78 -5.31 -23.84
CA ILE A 30 -38.95 -4.44 -23.94
C ILE A 30 -39.32 -4.13 -22.50
N ALA A 31 -38.92 -2.97 -22.01
CA ALA A 31 -39.59 -2.23 -20.93
C ALA A 31 -38.72 -1.05 -20.48
N ALA A 32 -38.89 0.12 -21.04
CA ALA A 32 -38.76 1.39 -20.34
C ALA A 32 -39.47 2.48 -21.17
N LEU A 33 -40.60 2.85 -20.71
CA LEU A 33 -41.47 3.92 -21.18
C LEU A 33 -40.85 5.28 -20.85
N SER A 34 -40.59 6.09 -21.89
CA SER A 34 -40.54 7.53 -21.74
C SER A 34 -40.73 8.31 -23.04
N MET A 35 -40.51 7.73 -24.19
CA MET A 35 -41.10 8.28 -25.42
C MET A 35 -42.59 8.01 -25.35
N THR A 36 -43.46 9.05 -25.49
CA THR A 36 -44.90 8.87 -25.36
C THR A 36 -45.35 7.97 -26.50
N ARG A 37 -46.15 6.97 -26.18
CA ARG A 37 -46.73 6.00 -27.14
C ARG A 37 -47.39 6.70 -28.32
N SER A 38 -47.85 7.94 -28.12
CA SER A 38 -48.44 8.83 -29.13
C SER A 38 -47.42 9.29 -30.20
N GLU A 39 -46.14 9.50 -29.87
CA GLU A 39 -45.10 9.94 -30.81
C GLU A 39 -44.70 8.82 -31.78
N LEU A 40 -44.60 7.59 -31.27
CA LEU A 40 -44.38 6.40 -32.07
C LEU A 40 -45.57 6.10 -32.99
N GLU A 41 -46.80 6.19 -32.46
CA GLU A 41 -48.03 6.00 -33.26
C GLU A 41 -48.21 7.06 -34.36
N LEU A 42 -47.75 8.29 -34.11
CA LEU A 42 -47.72 9.36 -35.13
C LEU A 42 -46.71 9.05 -36.21
N PHE A 43 -45.51 8.63 -35.88
CA PHE A 43 -44.48 8.25 -36.83
C PHE A 43 -44.91 7.05 -37.69
N ASP A 44 -45.58 6.06 -37.10
CA ASP A 44 -46.06 4.88 -37.80
C ASP A 44 -47.21 5.21 -38.79
N LYS A 45 -48.00 6.22 -38.48
CA LYS A 45 -49.15 6.69 -39.33
C LYS A 45 -48.71 7.66 -40.44
N MET A 46 -47.43 8.11 -40.47
CA MET A 46 -46.93 9.01 -41.49
C MET A 46 -46.92 8.33 -42.86
N PRO A 47 -47.63 8.87 -43.90
CA PRO A 47 -47.68 8.26 -45.21
C PRO A 47 -46.39 8.40 -46.00
N VAL A 48 -45.60 9.43 -45.71
CA VAL A 48 -44.27 9.68 -46.28
C VAL A 48 -43.34 10.07 -45.15
N ARG A 49 -42.22 9.38 -45.04
CA ARG A 49 -41.20 9.64 -44.03
C ARG A 49 -39.97 10.24 -44.70
N ASP A 50 -39.61 11.43 -44.30
CA ASP A 50 -38.41 12.11 -44.79
C ASP A 50 -37.24 11.95 -43.78
N SER A 51 -36.06 12.43 -44.13
CA SER A 51 -34.89 12.38 -43.23
C SER A 51 -35.11 13.13 -41.93
N THR A 52 -35.96 14.16 -41.92
CA THR A 52 -36.28 14.95 -40.73
C THR A 52 -37.10 14.12 -39.74
N SER A 53 -38.10 13.39 -40.24
CA SER A 53 -38.94 12.50 -39.42
C SER A 53 -38.13 11.42 -38.73
N TRP A 54 -37.22 10.76 -39.46
CA TRP A 54 -36.32 9.77 -38.94
C TRP A 54 -35.33 10.35 -37.90
N ASN A 55 -34.75 11.53 -38.17
CA ASN A 55 -33.84 12.22 -37.26
C ASN A 55 -34.57 12.63 -35.98
N THR A 56 -35.79 13.11 -36.04
CA THR A 56 -36.59 13.48 -34.86
C THR A 56 -36.81 12.27 -33.95
N LEU A 57 -37.14 11.12 -34.53
CA LEU A 57 -37.30 9.87 -33.77
C LEU A 57 -35.99 9.41 -33.12
N MET A 58 -34.87 9.48 -33.84
CA MET A 58 -33.56 9.16 -33.29
C MET A 58 -33.16 10.08 -32.13
N VAL A 59 -33.43 11.40 -32.24
CA VAL A 59 -33.18 12.38 -31.18
C VAL A 59 -34.03 12.09 -29.95
N GLY A 60 -35.32 11.69 -30.16
CA GLY A 60 -36.18 11.27 -29.05
C GLY A 60 -35.59 10.11 -28.27
N TYR A 61 -35.22 9.01 -28.90
CA TYR A 61 -34.58 7.87 -28.23
C TYR A 61 -33.29 8.23 -27.52
N PHE A 62 -32.50 9.13 -28.09
CA PHE A 62 -31.26 9.54 -27.46
C PHE A 62 -31.51 10.39 -26.21
N ARG A 63 -32.53 11.28 -26.22
CA ARG A 63 -32.92 12.03 -25.01
C ARG A 63 -33.42 11.13 -23.89
N ASP A 64 -34.04 10.01 -24.24
CA ASP A 64 -34.52 9.01 -23.31
C ASP A 64 -33.42 8.04 -22.86
N VAL A 65 -32.15 8.38 -23.09
CA VAL A 65 -30.96 7.59 -22.69
C VAL A 65 -30.97 6.18 -23.34
N GLN A 66 -31.57 6.04 -24.53
CA GLN A 66 -31.66 4.78 -25.28
C GLN A 66 -30.87 4.84 -26.61
N PRO A 67 -29.54 5.02 -26.59
CA PRO A 67 -28.75 5.17 -27.82
C PRO A 67 -28.76 3.91 -28.71
N SER A 68 -29.03 2.73 -28.14
CA SER A 68 -29.21 1.48 -28.91
C SER A 68 -30.44 1.54 -29.83
N GLU A 69 -31.56 2.10 -29.37
CA GLU A 69 -32.79 2.23 -30.16
C GLU A 69 -32.63 3.31 -31.23
N ALA A 70 -31.89 4.39 -30.94
CA ALA A 70 -31.50 5.37 -31.93
C ALA A 70 -30.71 4.75 -33.10
N LEU A 71 -29.79 3.82 -32.81
CA LEU A 71 -29.05 3.10 -33.86
C LEU A 71 -29.90 2.07 -34.60
N ARG A 72 -30.86 1.42 -33.94
CA ARG A 72 -31.85 0.56 -34.62
C ARG A 72 -32.71 1.36 -35.59
N THR A 73 -33.19 2.53 -35.16
CA THR A 73 -33.94 3.44 -35.97
C THR A 73 -33.17 3.88 -37.24
N PHE A 74 -31.86 4.13 -37.09
CA PHE A 74 -30.97 4.38 -38.23
C PHE A 74 -30.93 3.20 -39.20
N ILE A 75 -30.82 1.96 -38.71
CA ILE A 75 -30.85 0.77 -39.58
C ILE A 75 -32.18 0.65 -40.31
N LEU A 76 -33.30 0.99 -39.67
CA LEU A 76 -34.61 1.01 -40.30
C LEU A 76 -34.68 2.08 -41.41
N MET A 77 -34.15 3.30 -41.11
CA MET A 77 -34.04 4.36 -42.13
C MET A 77 -33.23 3.92 -43.36
N LEU A 78 -32.14 3.18 -43.19
CA LEU A 78 -31.33 2.65 -44.30
C LEU A 78 -32.07 1.60 -45.17
N ARG A 79 -33.12 1.00 -44.62
CA ARG A 79 -33.98 0.06 -45.37
C ARG A 79 -35.09 0.75 -46.13
N ASP A 80 -35.39 1.99 -45.77
CA ASP A 80 -36.35 2.81 -46.49
C ASP A 80 -35.73 3.36 -47.76
N LEU A 81 -36.18 2.87 -48.91
CA LEU A 81 -35.65 3.23 -50.24
C LEU A 81 -35.85 4.71 -50.59
N ASN A 82 -36.80 5.36 -49.96
CA ASN A 82 -37.19 6.74 -50.22
C ASN A 82 -36.38 7.76 -49.36
N CYS A 83 -35.60 7.31 -48.40
CA CYS A 83 -34.91 8.21 -47.48
C CYS A 83 -33.40 7.98 -47.48
N LYS A 84 -32.61 9.04 -47.69
CA LYS A 84 -31.15 8.99 -47.60
C LYS A 84 -30.67 9.68 -46.35
N PRO A 85 -29.69 9.11 -45.62
CA PRO A 85 -29.08 9.80 -44.50
C PRO A 85 -28.44 11.13 -44.95
N ASN A 86 -28.67 12.18 -44.21
CA ASN A 86 -27.99 13.45 -44.37
C ASN A 86 -26.84 13.61 -43.32
N LEU A 87 -26.12 14.71 -43.44
CA LEU A 87 -24.98 14.97 -42.52
C LEU A 87 -25.40 14.98 -41.04
N PHE A 88 -26.57 15.54 -40.71
CA PHE A 88 -27.14 15.54 -39.36
C PHE A 88 -27.41 14.12 -38.86
N THR A 89 -27.99 13.25 -39.73
CA THR A 89 -28.22 11.83 -39.45
C THR A 89 -26.91 11.15 -39.04
N ILE A 90 -25.85 11.35 -39.83
CA ILE A 90 -24.55 10.74 -39.64
C ILE A 90 -23.91 11.22 -38.36
N ALA A 91 -23.89 12.54 -38.09
CA ALA A 91 -23.34 13.11 -36.84
C ALA A 91 -24.07 12.55 -35.61
N PHE A 92 -25.39 12.39 -35.69
CA PHE A 92 -26.22 11.89 -34.61
C PHE A 92 -25.99 10.40 -34.32
N VAL A 93 -25.85 9.58 -35.34
CA VAL A 93 -25.53 8.15 -35.25
C VAL A 93 -24.16 7.95 -34.65
N MET A 94 -23.14 8.75 -35.02
CA MET A 94 -21.81 8.73 -34.41
C MET A 94 -21.88 9.10 -32.93
N LYS A 95 -22.66 10.13 -32.58
CA LYS A 95 -22.87 10.52 -31.17
C LYS A 95 -23.52 9.39 -30.37
N SER A 96 -24.49 8.67 -30.95
CA SER A 96 -25.14 7.51 -30.33
C SER A 96 -24.17 6.34 -30.15
N CYS A 97 -23.30 6.09 -31.12
CA CYS A 97 -22.23 5.10 -31.03
C CYS A 97 -21.20 5.44 -29.92
N GLY A 98 -20.79 6.69 -29.83
CA GLY A 98 -19.91 7.18 -28.77
C GLY A 98 -20.50 6.99 -27.37
N ALA A 99 -21.82 7.23 -27.23
CA ALA A 99 -22.54 6.99 -25.98
C ALA A 99 -22.54 5.51 -25.56
N LEU A 100 -22.59 4.58 -26.52
CA LEU A 100 -22.48 3.13 -26.27
C LEU A 100 -21.04 2.65 -26.03
N ARG A 101 -20.03 3.48 -26.23
CA ARG A 101 -18.60 3.15 -26.09
C ARG A 101 -18.17 1.87 -26.82
N CYS A 102 -18.78 1.58 -27.98
CA CYS A 102 -18.54 0.35 -28.73
C CYS A 102 -17.50 0.56 -29.82
N HIS A 103 -16.25 0.19 -29.56
CA HIS A 103 -15.13 0.35 -30.52
C HIS A 103 -15.37 -0.37 -31.86
N ARG A 104 -15.93 -1.59 -31.86
CA ARG A 104 -16.20 -2.34 -33.07
C ARG A 104 -17.24 -1.64 -33.98
N LEU A 105 -18.25 -1.05 -33.38
CA LEU A 105 -19.28 -0.30 -34.11
C LEU A 105 -18.70 1.00 -34.66
N SER A 106 -17.82 1.68 -33.94
CA SER A 106 -17.20 2.93 -34.43
C SER A 106 -16.40 2.72 -35.72
N LEU A 107 -15.68 1.59 -35.85
CA LEU A 107 -14.98 1.24 -37.09
C LEU A 107 -15.92 0.98 -38.26
N GLN A 108 -17.05 0.31 -38.02
CA GLN A 108 -18.05 0.04 -39.05
C GLN A 108 -18.73 1.33 -39.53
N LEU A 109 -19.07 2.24 -38.62
CA LEU A 109 -19.65 3.53 -38.95
C LEU A 109 -18.68 4.43 -39.71
N HIS A 110 -17.40 4.45 -39.35
CA HIS A 110 -16.39 5.19 -40.08
C HIS A 110 -16.30 4.70 -41.55
N GLY A 111 -16.17 3.37 -41.74
CA GLY A 111 -16.18 2.81 -43.08
C GLY A 111 -17.49 3.10 -43.88
N PHE A 112 -18.62 3.26 -43.22
CA PHE A 112 -19.88 3.66 -43.84
C PHE A 112 -19.88 5.14 -44.21
N VAL A 113 -19.35 6.03 -43.35
CA VAL A 113 -19.23 7.48 -43.61
C VAL A 113 -18.32 7.76 -44.78
N GLU A 114 -17.20 7.03 -44.90
CA GLU A 114 -16.29 7.11 -46.05
C GLU A 114 -16.97 6.69 -47.36
N LYS A 115 -17.80 5.65 -47.35
CA LYS A 115 -18.57 5.21 -48.52
C LYS A 115 -19.64 6.21 -48.99
N LEU A 116 -20.13 7.05 -48.10
CA LEU A 116 -21.09 8.11 -48.41
C LEU A 116 -20.42 9.43 -48.81
N ASP A 117 -19.07 9.47 -48.88
CA ASP A 117 -18.25 10.66 -49.18
C ASP A 117 -18.39 11.80 -48.16
N PHE A 118 -18.86 11.49 -46.94
CA PHE A 118 -18.93 12.47 -45.85
C PHE A 118 -17.63 12.58 -45.03
N GLY A 119 -16.65 11.68 -45.23
CA GLY A 119 -15.44 11.59 -44.42
C GLY A 119 -14.56 12.86 -44.46
N ARG A 120 -14.69 13.66 -45.54
CA ARG A 120 -13.92 14.92 -45.67
C ARG A 120 -14.68 16.15 -45.22
N HIS A 121 -15.94 15.99 -44.81
CA HIS A 121 -16.77 17.11 -44.34
C HIS A 121 -16.36 17.49 -42.91
N PRO A 122 -16.11 18.77 -42.58
CA PRO A 122 -15.61 19.19 -41.26
C PRO A 122 -16.50 18.71 -40.09
N GLU A 123 -17.83 18.84 -40.21
CA GLU A 123 -18.78 18.43 -39.19
C GLU A 123 -18.83 16.91 -38.99
N ALA A 124 -18.66 16.11 -40.05
CA ALA A 124 -18.56 14.66 -39.95
C ALA A 124 -17.21 14.27 -39.31
N GLY A 125 -16.13 14.96 -39.69
CA GLY A 125 -14.84 14.79 -39.08
C GLY A 125 -14.83 15.06 -37.57
N ALA A 126 -15.45 16.16 -37.17
CA ALA A 126 -15.62 16.49 -35.73
C ALA A 126 -16.40 15.41 -34.97
N SER A 127 -17.50 14.92 -35.57
CA SER A 127 -18.30 13.85 -34.96
C SER A 127 -17.57 12.50 -34.91
N LEU A 128 -16.71 12.19 -35.90
CA LEU A 128 -15.85 11.01 -35.91
C LEU A 128 -14.81 11.07 -34.78
N ILE A 129 -14.19 12.23 -34.58
CA ILE A 129 -13.24 12.45 -33.51
C ILE A 129 -13.91 12.23 -32.14
N ASP A 130 -15.05 12.88 -31.88
CA ASP A 130 -15.81 12.72 -30.62
C ASP A 130 -16.24 11.26 -30.40
N MET A 131 -16.72 10.57 -31.44
CA MET A 131 -17.08 9.16 -31.38
C MET A 131 -15.86 8.28 -30.96
N TYR A 132 -14.70 8.44 -31.63
CA TYR A 132 -13.51 7.65 -31.32
C TYR A 132 -12.97 7.93 -29.95
N VAL A 133 -12.94 9.19 -29.51
CA VAL A 133 -12.54 9.58 -28.16
C VAL A 133 -13.42 8.89 -27.12
N LYS A 134 -14.75 8.94 -27.28
CA LYS A 134 -15.70 8.28 -26.36
C LYS A 134 -15.59 6.76 -26.37
N CYS A 135 -15.19 6.16 -27.49
CA CYS A 135 -14.94 4.73 -27.61
C CYS A 135 -13.53 4.31 -27.12
N GLY A 136 -12.71 5.23 -26.59
CA GLY A 136 -11.37 4.96 -26.09
C GLY A 136 -10.30 4.73 -27.17
N ALA A 137 -10.60 5.07 -28.45
CA ALA A 137 -9.71 4.88 -29.60
C ALA A 137 -9.02 6.18 -30.01
N VAL A 138 -8.28 6.80 -29.08
CA VAL A 138 -7.70 8.15 -29.25
C VAL A 138 -6.68 8.21 -30.40
N ASP A 139 -5.94 7.13 -30.67
CA ASP A 139 -5.01 7.07 -31.81
C ASP A 139 -5.75 7.15 -33.16
N LEU A 140 -6.96 6.58 -33.27
CA LEU A 140 -7.78 6.71 -34.48
C LEU A 140 -8.38 8.12 -34.61
N ALA A 141 -8.79 8.69 -33.47
CA ALA A 141 -9.23 10.09 -33.44
C ALA A 141 -8.11 11.03 -33.91
N SER A 142 -6.88 10.81 -33.46
CA SER A 142 -5.70 11.59 -33.90
C SER A 142 -5.40 11.47 -35.39
N LYS A 143 -5.60 10.30 -36.00
CA LYS A 143 -5.46 10.12 -37.44
C LYS A 143 -6.51 10.92 -38.22
N VAL A 144 -7.79 10.85 -37.80
CA VAL A 144 -8.86 11.63 -38.40
C VAL A 144 -8.60 13.14 -38.28
N PHE A 145 -8.16 13.57 -37.08
CA PHE A 145 -7.78 14.97 -36.81
C PHE A 145 -6.68 15.46 -37.75
N GLY A 146 -5.66 14.62 -38.00
CA GLY A 146 -4.53 14.94 -38.90
C GLY A 146 -4.90 15.09 -40.37
N ILE A 147 -6.05 14.52 -40.79
CA ILE A 147 -6.55 14.61 -42.16
C ILE A 147 -7.37 15.90 -42.40
N LEU A 148 -7.95 16.47 -41.34
CA LEU A 148 -8.74 17.70 -41.44
C LEU A 148 -7.85 18.91 -41.77
N LYS A 149 -8.23 19.65 -42.84
CA LYS A 149 -7.46 20.81 -43.29
C LYS A 149 -7.56 22.04 -42.34
N SER A 150 -8.71 22.21 -41.70
CA SER A 150 -8.98 23.31 -40.77
C SER A 150 -9.89 22.79 -39.64
N PRO A 151 -9.34 22.12 -38.63
CA PRO A 151 -10.15 21.71 -37.49
C PRO A 151 -10.63 22.92 -36.70
N ASP A 152 -11.92 22.93 -36.36
CA ASP A 152 -12.56 23.95 -35.53
C ASP A 152 -12.21 23.77 -34.04
N LEU A 153 -12.59 24.73 -33.21
CA LEU A 153 -12.36 24.69 -31.76
C LEU A 153 -12.94 23.44 -31.11
N PHE A 154 -14.07 22.93 -31.59
CA PHE A 154 -14.71 21.72 -31.11
C PHE A 154 -13.82 20.49 -31.34
N CYS A 155 -13.24 20.34 -32.54
CA CYS A 155 -12.30 19.27 -32.86
C CYS A 155 -11.05 19.27 -31.92
N TRP A 156 -10.49 20.46 -31.67
CA TRP A 156 -9.38 20.63 -30.76
C TRP A 156 -9.75 20.23 -29.34
N ASN A 157 -10.87 20.67 -28.81
CA ASN A 157 -11.37 20.31 -27.49
C ASN A 157 -11.67 18.82 -27.36
N CYS A 158 -12.22 18.17 -28.41
CA CYS A 158 -12.43 16.73 -28.43
C CYS A 158 -11.11 15.97 -28.35
N MET A 159 -10.09 16.37 -29.12
CA MET A 159 -8.76 15.75 -29.05
C MET A 159 -8.11 15.94 -27.69
N LEU A 160 -8.19 17.14 -27.12
CA LEU A 160 -7.68 17.46 -25.80
C LEU A 160 -8.36 16.58 -24.72
N SER A 161 -9.69 16.47 -24.79
CA SER A 161 -10.47 15.60 -23.89
C SER A 161 -10.13 14.12 -24.08
N GLY A 162 -9.82 13.69 -25.31
CA GLY A 162 -9.36 12.35 -25.61
C GLY A 162 -8.04 12.01 -24.92
N TYR A 163 -7.04 12.86 -25.05
CA TYR A 163 -5.76 12.67 -24.37
C TYR A 163 -5.90 12.83 -22.85
N ALA A 164 -6.78 13.71 -22.37
CA ALA A 164 -7.09 13.83 -20.95
C ALA A 164 -7.69 12.53 -20.38
N SER A 165 -8.62 11.93 -21.11
CA SER A 165 -9.25 10.66 -20.69
C SER A 165 -8.29 9.47 -20.69
N SER A 166 -7.22 9.54 -21.49
CA SER A 166 -6.16 8.52 -21.55
C SER A 166 -4.96 8.85 -20.64
N TYR A 167 -5.01 9.94 -19.86
CA TYR A 167 -3.93 10.43 -19.01
C TYR A 167 -2.60 10.70 -19.75
N GLU A 168 -2.67 11.02 -21.04
CA GLU A 168 -1.51 11.28 -21.88
C GLU A 168 -1.09 12.76 -21.84
N VAL A 169 -0.56 13.23 -20.71
CA VAL A 169 -0.22 14.64 -20.46
C VAL A 169 0.64 15.25 -21.57
N GLY A 170 1.71 14.56 -21.98
CA GLY A 170 2.65 15.10 -22.97
C GLY A 170 2.03 15.31 -24.35
N ARG A 171 1.03 14.51 -24.77
CA ARG A 171 0.29 14.72 -26.01
C ARG A 171 -0.77 15.81 -25.86
N ALA A 172 -1.42 15.88 -24.70
CA ALA A 172 -2.39 16.92 -24.38
C ALA A 172 -1.75 18.32 -24.43
N ILE A 173 -0.59 18.51 -23.79
CA ILE A 173 0.17 19.77 -23.82
C ILE A 173 0.50 20.18 -25.26
N LYS A 174 0.99 19.23 -26.08
CA LYS A 174 1.33 19.53 -27.49
C LYS A 174 0.10 19.97 -28.32
N VAL A 175 -1.07 19.41 -28.02
CA VAL A 175 -2.34 19.80 -28.67
C VAL A 175 -2.75 21.18 -28.18
N PHE A 176 -2.72 21.40 -26.87
CA PHE A 176 -3.09 22.68 -26.25
C PHE A 176 -2.20 23.85 -26.74
N ASP A 177 -0.91 23.63 -26.86
CA ASP A 177 0.05 24.64 -27.34
C ASP A 177 -0.18 24.99 -28.82
N LYS A 178 -0.62 24.02 -29.64
CA LYS A 178 -0.89 24.22 -31.07
C LYS A 178 -2.28 24.78 -31.37
N MET A 179 -3.16 24.90 -30.37
CA MET A 179 -4.51 25.47 -30.58
C MET A 179 -4.41 26.93 -31.03
N PRO A 180 -5.04 27.29 -32.18
CA PRO A 180 -5.06 28.67 -32.67
C PRO A 180 -5.83 29.61 -31.74
N GLU A 181 -6.92 29.09 -31.18
CA GLU A 181 -7.79 29.78 -30.24
C GLU A 181 -8.10 28.85 -29.10
N ARG A 182 -8.19 29.37 -27.88
CA ARG A 182 -8.54 28.61 -26.66
C ARG A 182 -9.84 29.16 -26.11
N ASP A 183 -10.53 28.35 -25.34
CA ASP A 183 -11.71 28.75 -24.59
C ASP A 183 -11.60 28.24 -23.14
N VAL A 184 -12.56 28.61 -22.31
CA VAL A 184 -12.60 28.15 -20.91
C VAL A 184 -12.64 26.63 -20.79
N VAL A 185 -13.20 25.92 -21.80
CA VAL A 185 -13.29 24.45 -21.79
C VAL A 185 -11.92 23.82 -22.00
N SER A 186 -11.11 24.37 -22.94
CA SER A 186 -9.74 23.86 -23.17
C SER A 186 -8.85 24.08 -21.95
N TRP A 187 -8.92 25.24 -21.28
CA TRP A 187 -8.19 25.50 -20.04
C TRP A 187 -8.63 24.56 -18.92
N ASN A 188 -9.94 24.39 -18.70
CA ASN A 188 -10.48 23.50 -17.68
C ASN A 188 -10.08 22.05 -17.90
N THR A 189 -10.04 21.59 -19.16
CA THR A 189 -9.61 20.23 -19.50
C THR A 189 -8.15 20.01 -19.14
N MET A 190 -7.28 20.98 -19.42
CA MET A 190 -5.86 20.88 -19.05
C MET A 190 -5.64 20.93 -17.54
N ILE A 191 -6.29 21.86 -16.84
CA ILE A 191 -6.20 21.96 -15.37
C ILE A 191 -6.65 20.66 -14.71
N SER A 192 -7.78 20.11 -15.17
CA SER A 192 -8.29 18.83 -14.67
C SER A 192 -7.33 17.67 -14.93
N LEU A 193 -6.77 17.58 -16.16
CA LEU A 193 -5.80 16.54 -16.51
C LEU A 193 -4.55 16.60 -15.63
N LEU A 194 -3.95 17.77 -15.48
CA LEU A 194 -2.74 17.96 -14.68
C LEU A 194 -2.99 17.59 -13.22
N SER A 195 -4.13 18.02 -12.67
CA SER A 195 -4.52 17.67 -11.30
C SER A 195 -4.71 16.15 -11.09
N HIS A 196 -5.28 15.43 -12.08
CA HIS A 196 -5.46 13.98 -11.97
C HIS A 196 -4.17 13.17 -12.20
N CYS A 197 -3.18 13.76 -12.84
CA CYS A 197 -1.88 13.12 -13.12
C CYS A 197 -0.79 13.43 -12.08
N GLY A 198 -1.15 14.05 -10.93
CA GLY A 198 -0.19 14.37 -9.88
C GLY A 198 0.73 15.56 -10.22
N GLN A 199 0.32 16.41 -11.16
CA GLN A 199 1.04 17.64 -11.56
C GLN A 199 0.26 18.87 -11.08
N GLU A 200 -0.04 18.91 -9.80
CA GLU A 200 -0.91 19.95 -9.20
C GLU A 200 -0.30 21.35 -9.28
N ARG A 201 1.02 21.46 -9.17
CA ARG A 201 1.70 22.77 -9.26
C ARG A 201 1.57 23.38 -10.65
N GLU A 202 1.69 22.56 -11.69
CA GLU A 202 1.44 22.96 -13.07
C GLU A 202 -0.04 23.31 -13.27
N ALA A 203 -0.97 22.57 -12.69
CA ALA A 203 -2.40 22.92 -12.72
C ALA A 203 -2.66 24.29 -12.07
N LEU A 204 -1.99 24.61 -10.95
CA LEU A 204 -2.07 25.93 -10.31
C LEU A 204 -1.46 27.06 -11.15
N SER A 205 -0.38 26.81 -11.90
CA SER A 205 0.18 27.82 -12.80
C SER A 205 -0.74 28.13 -13.97
N MET A 206 -1.48 27.12 -14.47
CA MET A 206 -2.41 27.27 -15.59
C MET A 206 -3.55 28.26 -15.33
N ILE A 207 -4.04 28.43 -14.10
CA ILE A 207 -5.07 29.44 -13.82
C ILE A 207 -4.50 30.87 -13.90
N ILE A 208 -3.24 31.05 -13.54
CA ILE A 208 -2.54 32.33 -13.67
C ILE A 208 -2.39 32.65 -15.16
N ASP A 209 -1.94 31.68 -15.95
CA ASP A 209 -1.75 31.83 -17.39
C ASP A 209 -3.08 32.10 -18.11
N MET A 210 -4.15 31.40 -17.71
CA MET A 210 -5.53 31.64 -18.20
C MET A 210 -5.95 33.10 -17.97
N SER A 211 -5.73 33.60 -16.74
CA SER A 211 -6.10 34.96 -16.36
C SER A 211 -5.23 36.02 -17.07
N ASN A 212 -3.92 35.77 -17.21
CA ASN A 212 -2.99 36.63 -17.94
C ASN A 212 -3.33 36.75 -19.43
N GLN A 213 -3.88 35.70 -20.02
CA GLN A 213 -4.36 35.71 -21.41
C GLN A 213 -5.76 36.31 -21.57
N GLY A 214 -6.36 36.84 -20.50
CA GLY A 214 -7.64 37.54 -20.53
C GLY A 214 -8.87 36.61 -20.47
N TYR A 215 -8.71 35.31 -20.18
CA TYR A 215 -9.84 34.40 -19.98
C TYR A 215 -10.30 34.45 -18.53
N GLU A 216 -11.59 34.67 -18.34
CA GLU A 216 -12.18 34.66 -16.99
C GLU A 216 -12.44 33.22 -16.49
N PRO A 217 -11.84 32.83 -15.36
CA PRO A 217 -12.15 31.56 -14.72
C PRO A 217 -13.63 31.49 -14.31
N ASN A 218 -14.26 30.35 -14.55
CA ASN A 218 -15.62 30.06 -14.11
C ASN A 218 -15.63 29.18 -12.85
N SER A 219 -16.82 28.87 -12.34
CA SER A 219 -16.99 28.02 -11.14
C SER A 219 -16.32 26.66 -11.28
N THR A 220 -16.37 26.05 -12.46
CA THR A 220 -15.72 24.76 -12.76
C THR A 220 -14.19 24.89 -12.70
N THR A 221 -13.62 25.98 -13.25
CA THR A 221 -12.18 26.25 -13.16
C THR A 221 -11.72 26.30 -11.70
N TYR A 222 -12.43 27.07 -10.89
CA TYR A 222 -12.11 27.22 -9.47
C TYR A 222 -12.25 25.90 -8.70
N THR A 223 -13.23 25.07 -9.04
CA THR A 223 -13.41 23.76 -8.43
C THR A 223 -12.21 22.84 -8.72
N TYR A 224 -11.72 22.77 -9.96
CA TYR A 224 -10.55 21.97 -10.30
C TYR A 224 -9.27 22.47 -9.62
N VAL A 225 -9.10 23.79 -9.54
CA VAL A 225 -7.94 24.39 -8.86
C VAL A 225 -7.99 24.14 -7.36
N LEU A 226 -9.17 24.20 -6.73
CA LEU A 226 -9.33 23.83 -5.32
C LEU A 226 -9.03 22.36 -5.08
N THR A 227 -9.41 21.47 -6.00
CA THR A 227 -9.06 20.05 -5.93
C THR A 227 -7.55 19.86 -5.97
N ALA A 228 -6.84 20.59 -6.84
CA ALA A 228 -5.39 20.57 -6.89
C ALA A 228 -4.75 21.10 -5.59
N CYS A 229 -5.25 22.21 -5.02
CA CYS A 229 -4.81 22.70 -3.71
C CYS A 229 -5.02 21.66 -2.60
N THR A 230 -6.14 20.94 -2.65
CA THR A 230 -6.48 19.90 -1.69
C THR A 230 -5.51 18.72 -1.76
N SER A 231 -5.11 18.32 -2.96
CA SER A 231 -4.19 17.20 -3.18
C SER A 231 -2.79 17.48 -2.62
N ILE A 232 -2.30 18.72 -2.75
CA ILE A 232 -0.98 19.13 -2.20
C ILE A 232 -1.07 19.69 -0.77
N LEU A 233 -2.27 19.73 -0.19
CA LEU A 233 -2.55 20.31 1.14
C LEU A 233 -2.07 21.76 1.29
N ASP A 234 -2.12 22.56 0.20
CA ASP A 234 -1.68 23.95 0.22
C ASP A 234 -2.82 24.90 0.62
N LEU A 235 -2.91 25.15 1.92
CA LEU A 235 -3.88 26.06 2.50
C LEU A 235 -3.67 27.52 2.04
N GLY A 236 -2.43 27.91 1.75
CA GLY A 236 -2.08 29.27 1.31
C GLY A 236 -2.75 29.61 -0.01
N TRP A 237 -2.55 28.77 -1.03
CA TRP A 237 -3.21 28.92 -2.34
C TRP A 237 -4.74 28.89 -2.20
N GLY A 238 -5.29 27.97 -1.42
CA GLY A 238 -6.73 27.90 -1.18
C GLY A 238 -7.31 29.18 -0.60
N LYS A 239 -6.63 29.79 0.40
CA LYS A 239 -7.02 31.09 0.98
C LYS A 239 -6.92 32.23 -0.04
N HIS A 240 -5.86 32.27 -0.84
CA HIS A 240 -5.70 33.30 -1.90
C HIS A 240 -6.82 33.24 -2.91
N LEU A 241 -7.19 32.04 -3.34
CA LEU A 241 -8.26 31.81 -4.30
C LEU A 241 -9.61 32.23 -3.73
N HIS A 242 -9.93 31.83 -2.46
CA HIS A 242 -11.14 32.26 -1.78
C HIS A 242 -11.23 33.78 -1.66
N ALA A 243 -10.15 34.45 -1.24
CA ALA A 243 -10.08 35.91 -1.15
C ALA A 243 -10.27 36.58 -2.53
N HIS A 244 -9.72 36.02 -3.60
CA HIS A 244 -9.90 36.52 -4.95
C HIS A 244 -11.37 36.50 -5.38
N ILE A 245 -12.09 35.43 -5.10
CA ILE A 245 -13.51 35.29 -5.45
C ILE A 245 -14.39 36.25 -4.66
N ILE A 246 -14.13 36.42 -3.37
CA ILE A 246 -14.84 37.40 -2.53
C ILE A 246 -14.66 38.82 -3.08
N ARG A 247 -13.42 39.18 -3.48
CA ARG A 247 -13.16 40.51 -4.06
C ARG A 247 -13.81 40.71 -5.42
N SER A 248 -13.92 39.65 -6.23
CA SER A 248 -14.57 39.71 -7.54
C SER A 248 -16.10 39.74 -7.47
N GLN A 249 -16.69 39.77 -6.27
CA GLN A 249 -18.14 39.79 -6.00
C GLN A 249 -18.91 38.70 -6.76
N LYS A 250 -18.23 37.58 -7.14
CA LYS A 250 -18.89 36.42 -7.77
C LYS A 250 -19.69 35.66 -6.71
N SER A 251 -20.92 35.31 -7.02
CA SER A 251 -21.74 34.47 -6.13
C SER A 251 -21.09 33.10 -5.98
N ILE A 252 -20.97 32.62 -4.74
CA ILE A 252 -20.50 31.27 -4.45
C ILE A 252 -21.65 30.30 -4.73
N ASP A 253 -21.56 29.55 -5.83
CA ASP A 253 -22.51 28.49 -6.11
C ASP A 253 -22.26 27.25 -5.20
N VAL A 254 -23.25 26.35 -5.15
CA VAL A 254 -23.20 25.18 -4.26
C VAL A 254 -22.01 24.25 -4.56
N PHE A 255 -21.60 24.11 -5.82
CA PHE A 255 -20.51 23.24 -6.23
C PHE A 255 -19.17 23.80 -5.78
N PHE A 256 -18.94 25.07 -6.06
CA PHE A 256 -17.73 25.76 -5.65
C PHE A 256 -17.65 25.87 -4.11
N GLY A 257 -18.75 26.19 -3.45
CA GLY A 257 -18.84 26.26 -2.01
C GLY A 257 -18.52 24.93 -1.33
N SER A 258 -19.00 23.81 -1.91
CA SER A 258 -18.67 22.46 -1.44
C SER A 258 -17.19 22.14 -1.59
N ALA A 259 -16.56 22.54 -2.70
CA ALA A 259 -15.13 22.36 -2.93
C ALA A 259 -14.27 23.21 -1.97
N LEU A 260 -14.72 24.42 -1.62
CA LEU A 260 -14.07 25.24 -0.59
C LEU A 260 -14.12 24.60 0.80
N VAL A 261 -15.27 24.06 1.19
CA VAL A 261 -15.43 23.34 2.46
C VAL A 261 -14.50 22.14 2.49
N ASP A 262 -14.44 21.34 1.42
CA ASP A 262 -13.57 20.18 1.30
C ASP A 262 -12.08 20.56 1.39
N MET A 263 -11.67 21.62 0.68
CA MET A 263 -10.32 22.13 0.72
C MET A 263 -9.91 22.56 2.13
N TYR A 264 -10.71 23.40 2.82
CA TYR A 264 -10.40 23.82 4.17
C TYR A 264 -10.37 22.65 5.15
N ALA A 265 -11.31 21.71 5.02
CA ALA A 265 -11.41 20.53 5.86
C ALA A 265 -10.18 19.62 5.75
N LYS A 266 -9.76 19.31 4.52
CA LYS A 266 -8.58 18.46 4.26
C LYS A 266 -7.25 19.14 4.59
N CYS A 267 -7.17 20.46 4.42
CA CYS A 267 -6.00 21.24 4.84
C CYS A 267 -5.95 21.52 6.37
N GLY A 268 -6.91 20.99 7.15
CA GLY A 268 -6.92 21.09 8.62
C GLY A 268 -7.46 22.41 9.19
N ASP A 269 -7.90 23.37 8.37
CA ASP A 269 -8.51 24.64 8.84
C ASP A 269 -10.03 24.46 9.02
N LEU A 270 -10.40 23.67 10.02
CA LEU A 270 -11.81 23.35 10.30
C LEU A 270 -12.65 24.57 10.66
N GLY A 271 -12.03 25.61 11.24
CA GLY A 271 -12.71 26.86 11.57
C GLY A 271 -13.17 27.61 10.31
N SER A 272 -12.33 27.66 9.30
CA SER A 272 -12.69 28.25 7.99
C SER A 272 -13.65 27.35 7.22
N ALA A 273 -13.49 26.00 7.30
CA ALA A 273 -14.43 25.05 6.70
C ALA A 273 -15.85 25.26 7.25
N LYS A 274 -16.02 25.34 8.57
CA LYS A 274 -17.32 25.57 9.20
C LYS A 274 -17.93 26.94 8.83
N ARG A 275 -17.13 28.01 8.87
CA ARG A 275 -17.59 29.35 8.46
C ARG A 275 -18.07 29.41 7.01
N THR A 276 -17.31 28.76 6.10
CA THR A 276 -17.68 28.66 4.70
C THR A 276 -18.98 27.88 4.55
N PHE A 277 -19.09 26.74 5.23
CA PHE A 277 -20.29 25.91 5.21
C PHE A 277 -21.53 26.67 5.75
N ASP A 278 -21.38 27.40 6.84
CA ASP A 278 -22.47 28.18 7.43
C ASP A 278 -22.92 29.35 6.53
N GLY A 279 -22.00 29.88 5.73
CA GLY A 279 -22.26 30.93 4.76
C GLY A 279 -22.94 30.47 3.45
N LEU A 280 -23.07 29.14 3.23
CA LEU A 280 -23.75 28.62 2.05
C LEU A 280 -25.28 28.78 2.17
N HIS A 281 -25.90 29.40 1.18
CA HIS A 281 -27.36 29.50 1.09
C HIS A 281 -28.01 28.12 0.87
N ASP A 282 -27.49 27.37 -0.09
CA ASP A 282 -27.92 26.00 -0.38
C ASP A 282 -26.80 25.03 0.01
N ARG A 283 -27.17 23.99 0.73
CA ARG A 283 -26.23 22.94 1.17
C ARG A 283 -26.61 21.62 0.53
N ASN A 284 -25.68 21.01 -0.18
CA ASN A 284 -25.86 19.69 -0.80
C ASN A 284 -25.19 18.57 0.03
N SER A 285 -25.43 17.32 -0.31
CA SER A 285 -24.82 16.16 0.38
C SER A 285 -23.29 16.23 0.42
N VAL A 286 -22.68 16.79 -0.63
CA VAL A 286 -21.20 16.90 -0.73
C VAL A 286 -20.64 17.85 0.31
N SER A 287 -21.26 19.04 0.50
CA SER A 287 -20.80 20.02 1.51
C SER A 287 -20.93 19.48 2.95
N TRP A 288 -22.03 18.78 3.24
CA TRP A 288 -22.22 18.11 4.53
C TRP A 288 -21.18 17.04 4.76
N THR A 289 -20.96 16.16 3.75
CA THR A 289 -20.01 15.06 3.84
C THR A 289 -18.56 15.55 3.97
N ALA A 290 -18.19 16.61 3.24
CA ALA A 290 -16.87 17.21 3.34
C ALA A 290 -16.57 17.73 4.75
N LEU A 291 -17.53 18.42 5.37
CA LEU A 291 -17.37 18.92 6.75
C LEU A 291 -17.30 17.78 7.77
N ILE A 292 -18.18 16.77 7.65
CA ILE A 292 -18.18 15.58 8.52
C ILE A 292 -16.84 14.85 8.41
N ALA A 293 -16.36 14.61 7.17
CA ALA A 293 -15.08 13.97 6.93
C ALA A 293 -13.91 14.75 7.54
N GLY A 294 -13.91 16.08 7.41
CA GLY A 294 -12.88 16.94 7.99
C GLY A 294 -12.80 16.83 9.51
N TYR A 295 -13.92 16.90 10.20
CA TYR A 295 -13.96 16.69 11.65
C TYR A 295 -13.52 15.29 12.06
N ALA A 296 -13.97 14.27 11.31
CA ALA A 296 -13.62 12.88 11.58
C ALA A 296 -12.12 12.60 11.42
N HIS A 297 -11.51 13.07 10.34
CA HIS A 297 -10.06 12.92 10.10
C HIS A 297 -9.19 13.65 11.13
N SER A 298 -9.71 14.73 11.70
CA SER A 298 -9.03 15.49 12.75
C SER A 298 -9.27 14.92 14.16
N GLY A 299 -9.95 13.78 14.29
CA GLY A 299 -10.25 13.13 15.57
C GLY A 299 -11.38 13.80 16.37
N LEU A 300 -12.07 14.78 15.79
CA LEU A 300 -13.14 15.56 16.45
C LEU A 300 -14.52 14.90 16.20
N MET A 301 -14.67 13.66 16.69
CA MET A 301 -15.84 12.83 16.38
C MET A 301 -17.16 13.43 16.90
N GLU A 302 -17.16 14.09 18.06
CA GLU A 302 -18.35 14.74 18.60
C GLU A 302 -18.90 15.83 17.67
N GLN A 303 -18.01 16.64 17.08
CA GLN A 303 -18.38 17.68 16.12
C GLN A 303 -18.89 17.06 14.81
N ALA A 304 -18.22 16.00 14.33
CA ALA A 304 -18.66 15.25 13.14
C ALA A 304 -20.10 14.72 13.33
N MET A 305 -20.41 14.18 14.51
CA MET A 305 -21.74 13.67 14.84
C MET A 305 -22.79 14.76 15.02
N LYS A 306 -22.42 15.92 15.56
CA LYS A 306 -23.33 17.07 15.61
C LYS A 306 -23.76 17.48 14.19
N VAL A 307 -22.79 17.66 13.31
CA VAL A 307 -23.03 18.00 11.91
C VAL A 307 -23.85 16.93 11.19
N PHE A 308 -23.58 15.64 11.43
CA PHE A 308 -24.36 14.53 10.90
C PHE A 308 -25.82 14.56 11.38
N ASN A 309 -26.07 14.83 12.66
CA ASN A 309 -27.41 14.95 13.20
C ASN A 309 -28.15 16.20 12.69
N GLU A 310 -27.46 17.33 12.50
CA GLU A 310 -27.99 18.51 11.83
C GLU A 310 -28.41 18.17 10.39
N MET A 311 -27.57 17.44 9.62
CA MET A 311 -27.90 16.98 8.27
C MET A 311 -29.18 16.13 8.24
N ARG A 312 -29.35 15.25 9.24
CA ARG A 312 -30.56 14.40 9.34
C ARG A 312 -31.82 15.15 9.67
N SER A 313 -31.74 16.35 10.25
CA SER A 313 -32.90 17.20 10.55
C SER A 313 -33.41 17.94 9.30
N VAL A 314 -32.62 18.01 8.25
CA VAL A 314 -33.00 18.61 6.97
C VAL A 314 -33.72 17.56 6.12
N PRO A 315 -34.80 17.92 5.37
CA PRO A 315 -35.50 16.99 4.49
C PRO A 315 -34.67 16.64 3.24
N MET A 316 -33.56 15.93 3.44
CA MET A 316 -32.67 15.48 2.39
C MET A 316 -32.44 13.96 2.56
N SER A 317 -32.40 13.22 1.44
CA SER A 317 -32.06 11.80 1.46
C SER A 317 -30.60 11.63 1.90
N LEU A 318 -30.36 10.75 2.87
CA LEU A 318 -29.01 10.37 3.27
C LEU A 318 -28.33 9.63 2.11
N ASP A 319 -27.26 10.21 1.62
CA ASP A 319 -26.45 9.62 0.58
C ASP A 319 -25.64 8.44 1.17
N PRO A 320 -25.58 7.27 0.49
CA PRO A 320 -24.74 6.15 0.90
C PRO A 320 -23.25 6.53 1.11
N PHE A 321 -22.74 7.50 0.36
CA PHE A 321 -21.37 7.97 0.53
C PHE A 321 -21.15 8.67 1.88
N THR A 322 -22.08 9.50 2.31
CA THR A 322 -22.08 10.15 3.64
C THR A 322 -22.07 9.09 4.75
N LEU A 323 -22.94 8.08 4.66
CA LEU A 323 -23.01 7.01 5.65
C LEU A 323 -21.69 6.21 5.70
N ALA A 324 -21.12 5.86 4.55
CA ALA A 324 -19.83 5.18 4.49
C ALA A 324 -18.71 6.02 5.13
N THR A 325 -18.72 7.34 4.94
CA THR A 325 -17.75 8.27 5.54
C THR A 325 -17.87 8.31 7.07
N VAL A 326 -19.09 8.39 7.60
CA VAL A 326 -19.33 8.38 9.07
C VAL A 326 -18.93 7.04 9.68
N VAL A 327 -19.25 5.92 9.03
CA VAL A 327 -18.81 4.59 9.46
C VAL A 327 -17.29 4.48 9.45
N SER A 328 -16.62 5.00 8.42
CA SER A 328 -15.15 5.02 8.34
C SER A 328 -14.53 5.87 9.45
N ALA A 329 -15.20 6.95 9.86
CA ALA A 329 -14.80 7.76 11.02
C ALA A 329 -14.88 6.98 12.34
N CYS A 330 -15.88 6.11 12.50
CA CYS A 330 -15.96 5.21 13.66
C CYS A 330 -14.79 4.22 13.71
N CYS A 331 -14.28 3.79 12.53
CA CYS A 331 -13.10 2.92 12.44
C CYS A 331 -11.84 3.57 13.01
N THR A 332 -11.63 4.86 12.78
CA THR A 332 -10.42 5.57 13.24
C THR A 332 -10.40 5.76 14.76
N ASN A 333 -11.57 5.93 15.36
CA ASN A 333 -11.72 6.12 16.81
C ASN A 333 -12.03 4.82 17.57
N LEU A 334 -12.15 3.68 16.89
CA LEU A 334 -12.51 2.37 17.44
C LEU A 334 -13.81 2.40 18.27
N ASP A 335 -14.77 3.24 17.87
CA ASP A 335 -16.05 3.41 18.56
C ASP A 335 -17.11 2.45 18.02
N LEU A 336 -17.17 1.26 18.61
CA LEU A 336 -18.13 0.23 18.26
C LEU A 336 -19.58 0.65 18.55
N CYS A 337 -19.82 1.39 19.64
CA CYS A 337 -21.17 1.79 20.04
C CYS A 337 -21.78 2.72 18.99
N LEU A 338 -21.04 3.72 18.59
CA LEU A 338 -21.46 4.64 17.52
C LEU A 338 -21.60 3.93 16.19
N GLY A 339 -20.66 3.03 15.85
CA GLY A 339 -20.72 2.22 14.63
C GLY A 339 -21.99 1.39 14.53
N THR A 340 -22.44 0.77 15.64
CA THR A 340 -23.70 0.01 15.67
C THR A 340 -24.94 0.88 15.50
N GLN A 341 -24.92 2.11 16.04
CA GLN A 341 -25.99 3.09 15.84
C GLN A 341 -26.11 3.48 14.36
N ILE A 342 -25.00 3.78 13.69
CA ILE A 342 -24.97 4.12 12.27
C ILE A 342 -25.38 2.92 11.41
N HIS A 343 -24.98 1.70 11.77
CA HIS A 343 -25.46 0.49 11.10
C HIS A 343 -26.98 0.38 11.20
N SER A 344 -27.56 0.65 12.37
CA SER A 344 -29.02 0.65 12.55
C SER A 344 -29.73 1.71 11.70
N ILE A 345 -29.10 2.88 11.49
CA ILE A 345 -29.60 3.90 10.56
C ILE A 345 -29.52 3.40 9.12
N SER A 346 -28.38 2.81 8.73
CA SER A 346 -28.17 2.27 7.38
C SER A 346 -29.17 1.17 7.01
N LEU A 347 -29.55 0.32 7.99
CA LEU A 347 -30.60 -0.68 7.82
C LEU A 347 -31.99 -0.03 7.59
N ARG A 348 -32.35 0.98 8.39
CA ARG A 348 -33.64 1.69 8.28
C ARG A 348 -33.78 2.47 6.98
N THR A 349 -32.70 3.03 6.47
CA THR A 349 -32.68 3.77 5.20
C THR A 349 -32.53 2.87 3.97
N GLY A 350 -32.32 1.55 4.17
CA GLY A 350 -32.05 0.62 3.07
C GLY A 350 -30.65 0.78 2.44
N SER A 351 -29.79 1.63 3.00
CA SER A 351 -28.48 1.96 2.46
C SER A 351 -27.47 0.81 2.59
N CYS A 352 -27.78 -0.24 3.38
CA CYS A 352 -26.98 -1.45 3.45
C CYS A 352 -26.97 -2.25 2.13
N SER A 353 -27.84 -1.95 1.17
CA SER A 353 -27.76 -2.49 -0.19
C SER A 353 -26.58 -1.91 -0.99
N SER A 354 -26.06 -0.75 -0.59
CA SER A 354 -24.88 -0.15 -1.19
C SER A 354 -23.62 -0.89 -0.75
N VAL A 355 -22.80 -1.34 -1.71
CA VAL A 355 -21.53 -2.02 -1.48
C VAL A 355 -20.57 -1.16 -0.67
N ALA A 356 -20.53 0.17 -0.92
CA ALA A 356 -19.65 1.09 -0.21
C ALA A 356 -19.97 1.17 1.29
N VAL A 357 -21.27 1.23 1.66
CA VAL A 357 -21.70 1.26 3.08
C VAL A 357 -21.38 -0.07 3.75
N SER A 358 -21.67 -1.19 3.08
CA SER A 358 -21.40 -2.53 3.62
C SER A 358 -19.91 -2.78 3.80
N ASN A 359 -19.05 -2.36 2.86
CA ASN A 359 -17.59 -2.45 2.99
C ASN A 359 -17.07 -1.62 4.17
N ALA A 360 -17.59 -0.41 4.36
CA ALA A 360 -17.25 0.43 5.51
C ALA A 360 -17.66 -0.23 6.83
N LEU A 361 -18.86 -0.82 6.89
CA LEU A 361 -19.36 -1.54 8.07
C LEU A 361 -18.53 -2.78 8.39
N VAL A 362 -18.19 -3.61 7.38
CA VAL A 362 -17.28 -4.77 7.55
C VAL A 362 -15.96 -4.31 8.14
N THR A 363 -15.35 -3.27 7.57
CA THR A 363 -14.07 -2.73 8.04
C THR A 363 -14.19 -2.16 9.46
N MET A 364 -15.27 -1.47 9.78
CA MET A 364 -15.53 -0.91 11.10
C MET A 364 -15.64 -2.02 12.15
N TYR A 365 -16.46 -3.02 11.93
CA TYR A 365 -16.62 -4.14 12.86
C TYR A 365 -15.32 -4.91 13.04
N ALA A 366 -14.57 -5.15 11.96
CA ALA A 366 -13.28 -5.82 12.01
C ALA A 366 -12.26 -5.06 12.88
N LYS A 367 -12.09 -3.75 12.65
CA LYS A 367 -11.17 -2.90 13.44
C LYS A 367 -11.58 -2.76 14.90
N CYS A 368 -12.88 -2.72 15.18
CA CYS A 368 -13.42 -2.71 16.54
C CYS A 368 -13.39 -4.10 17.23
N GLY A 369 -12.79 -5.11 16.62
CA GLY A 369 -12.66 -6.45 17.20
C GLY A 369 -13.92 -7.30 17.17
N SER A 370 -14.96 -6.87 16.47
CA SER A 370 -16.26 -7.58 16.40
C SER A 370 -16.40 -8.34 15.09
N ILE A 371 -15.59 -9.39 14.91
CA ILE A 371 -15.50 -10.12 13.63
C ILE A 371 -16.80 -10.85 13.26
N GLU A 372 -17.57 -11.31 14.25
CA GLU A 372 -18.84 -11.99 14.00
C GLU A 372 -19.87 -11.07 13.34
N ASN A 373 -19.91 -9.80 13.77
CA ASN A 373 -20.76 -8.79 13.15
C ASN A 373 -20.25 -8.42 11.75
N ALA A 374 -18.93 -8.34 11.55
CA ALA A 374 -18.34 -8.13 10.21
C ALA A 374 -18.76 -9.25 9.25
N ASP A 375 -18.64 -10.50 9.68
CA ASP A 375 -19.05 -11.68 8.91
C ASP A 375 -20.57 -11.66 8.61
N SER A 376 -21.39 -11.34 9.60
CA SER A 376 -22.85 -11.22 9.43
C SER A 376 -23.24 -10.16 8.37
N VAL A 377 -22.56 -9.02 8.36
CA VAL A 377 -22.76 -7.97 7.33
C VAL A 377 -22.33 -8.49 5.97
N PHE A 378 -21.13 -9.10 5.88
CA PHE A 378 -20.61 -9.66 4.63
C PHE A 378 -21.52 -10.70 4.02
N GLN A 379 -22.06 -11.64 4.83
CA GLN A 379 -22.97 -12.70 4.35
C GLN A 379 -24.28 -12.14 3.80
N ARG A 380 -24.74 -11.00 4.32
CA ARG A 380 -25.99 -10.34 3.87
C ARG A 380 -25.81 -9.42 2.66
N MET A 381 -24.57 -9.19 2.21
CA MET A 381 -24.33 -8.35 1.02
C MET A 381 -24.89 -9.00 -0.24
N PRO A 382 -25.75 -8.32 -1.02
CA PRO A 382 -26.30 -8.87 -2.25
C PRO A 382 -25.26 -9.01 -3.36
N VAL A 383 -24.31 -8.08 -3.40
CA VAL A 383 -23.17 -8.07 -4.32
C VAL A 383 -21.91 -7.83 -3.51
N ARG A 384 -20.88 -8.64 -3.75
CA ARG A 384 -19.58 -8.54 -3.12
C ARG A 384 -18.54 -8.18 -4.16
N ASP A 385 -17.83 -7.08 -3.94
CA ASP A 385 -16.73 -6.67 -4.78
C ASP A 385 -15.38 -7.15 -4.20
N ILE A 386 -14.30 -6.88 -4.90
CA ILE A 386 -12.95 -7.24 -4.48
C ILE A 386 -12.61 -6.60 -3.11
N ILE A 387 -13.12 -5.40 -2.85
CA ILE A 387 -12.88 -4.68 -1.58
C ILE A 387 -13.56 -5.41 -0.44
N SER A 388 -14.80 -5.89 -0.63
CA SER A 388 -15.53 -6.68 0.37
C SER A 388 -14.74 -7.92 0.81
N TRP A 389 -14.28 -8.70 -0.15
CA TRP A 389 -13.49 -9.90 0.09
C TRP A 389 -12.14 -9.59 0.76
N THR A 390 -11.42 -8.60 0.24
CA THR A 390 -10.13 -8.19 0.80
C THR A 390 -10.26 -7.69 2.24
N SER A 391 -11.35 -6.98 2.56
CA SER A 391 -11.65 -6.52 3.92
C SER A 391 -11.84 -7.69 4.89
N MET A 392 -12.54 -8.75 4.48
CA MET A 392 -12.71 -9.95 5.31
C MET A 392 -11.40 -10.73 5.49
N ILE A 393 -10.62 -10.91 4.43
CA ILE A 393 -9.28 -11.54 4.50
C ILE A 393 -8.40 -10.79 5.50
N THR A 394 -8.36 -9.46 5.40
CA THR A 394 -7.58 -8.60 6.30
C THR A 394 -8.10 -8.68 7.74
N ALA A 395 -9.43 -8.69 7.92
CA ALA A 395 -10.07 -8.79 9.23
C ALA A 395 -9.70 -10.08 9.96
N TYR A 396 -9.83 -11.23 9.30
CA TYR A 396 -9.45 -12.52 9.87
C TYR A 396 -7.94 -12.63 10.09
N SER A 397 -7.14 -12.02 9.22
CA SER A 397 -5.69 -11.90 9.45
C SER A 397 -5.38 -11.13 10.72
N GLN A 398 -6.00 -9.97 10.96
CA GLN A 398 -5.71 -9.15 12.15
C GLN A 398 -6.00 -9.87 13.48
N ILE A 399 -6.99 -10.76 13.53
CA ILE A 399 -7.28 -11.58 14.73
C ILE A 399 -6.47 -12.89 14.81
N GLY A 400 -5.54 -13.10 13.88
CA GLY A 400 -4.67 -14.30 13.86
C GLY A 400 -5.29 -15.55 13.27
N ASN A 401 -6.49 -15.49 12.71
CA ASN A 401 -7.15 -16.66 12.10
C ASN A 401 -6.85 -16.74 10.60
N VAL A 402 -5.58 -17.08 10.28
CA VAL A 402 -5.09 -17.18 8.90
C VAL A 402 -5.83 -18.26 8.09
N ASN A 403 -6.27 -19.35 8.73
CA ASN A 403 -7.00 -20.41 8.06
C ASN A 403 -8.33 -19.89 7.50
N LYS A 404 -9.06 -19.12 8.29
CA LYS A 404 -10.33 -18.55 7.84
C LYS A 404 -10.14 -17.47 6.79
N ALA A 405 -9.08 -16.66 6.91
CA ALA A 405 -8.67 -15.74 5.85
C ALA A 405 -8.40 -16.46 4.52
N ARG A 406 -7.78 -17.66 4.58
CA ARG A 406 -7.51 -18.50 3.43
C ARG A 406 -8.82 -19.06 2.81
N GLU A 407 -9.78 -19.49 3.62
CA GLU A 407 -11.09 -19.93 3.13
C GLU A 407 -11.81 -18.85 2.34
N TYR A 408 -11.79 -17.60 2.85
CA TYR A 408 -12.35 -16.45 2.12
C TYR A 408 -11.62 -16.18 0.81
N PHE A 409 -10.29 -16.25 0.83
CA PHE A 409 -9.49 -16.09 -0.37
C PHE A 409 -9.79 -17.17 -1.43
N ASP A 410 -9.89 -18.42 -1.03
CA ASP A 410 -10.16 -19.53 -1.95
C ASP A 410 -11.58 -19.47 -2.52
N SER A 411 -12.54 -18.91 -1.77
CA SER A 411 -13.93 -18.72 -2.20
C SER A 411 -14.13 -17.58 -3.22
N MET A 412 -13.09 -16.77 -3.48
CA MET A 412 -13.17 -15.71 -4.50
C MET A 412 -13.09 -16.30 -5.90
N GLU A 413 -14.00 -15.88 -6.78
CA GLU A 413 -13.96 -16.22 -8.21
C GLU A 413 -12.82 -15.45 -8.92
N ASP A 414 -12.82 -14.13 -8.77
CA ASP A 414 -11.82 -13.26 -9.37
C ASP A 414 -10.82 -12.74 -8.32
N LYS A 415 -9.55 -13.08 -8.50
CA LYS A 415 -8.45 -12.66 -7.62
C LYS A 415 -7.56 -11.64 -8.32
N ASN A 416 -7.37 -10.48 -7.71
CA ASN A 416 -6.44 -9.46 -8.21
C ASN A 416 -5.16 -9.38 -7.34
N VAL A 417 -4.20 -8.56 -7.75
CA VAL A 417 -2.93 -8.40 -7.02
C VAL A 417 -3.13 -7.99 -5.55
N VAL A 418 -4.15 -7.17 -5.26
CA VAL A 418 -4.42 -6.70 -3.88
C VAL A 418 -4.84 -7.84 -2.97
N THR A 419 -5.70 -8.75 -3.45
CA THR A 419 -6.15 -9.92 -2.68
C THR A 419 -5.02 -10.92 -2.45
N TRP A 420 -4.15 -11.13 -3.44
CA TRP A 420 -2.94 -11.93 -3.29
C TRP A 420 -2.00 -11.33 -2.25
N ASN A 421 -1.76 -10.01 -2.31
CA ASN A 421 -0.92 -9.30 -1.36
C ASN A 421 -1.49 -9.34 0.07
N ALA A 422 -2.81 -9.22 0.23
CA ALA A 422 -3.45 -9.34 1.53
C ALA A 422 -3.23 -10.72 2.15
N MET A 423 -3.34 -11.79 1.36
CA MET A 423 -3.13 -13.15 1.85
C MET A 423 -1.65 -13.44 2.14
N LEU A 424 -0.74 -12.97 1.29
CA LEU A 424 0.72 -13.03 1.54
C LEU A 424 1.07 -12.31 2.85
N ALA A 425 0.55 -11.09 3.04
CA ALA A 425 0.78 -10.33 4.26
C ALA A 425 0.23 -11.07 5.50
N ALA A 426 -0.94 -11.70 5.39
CA ALA A 426 -1.54 -12.50 6.45
C ALA A 426 -0.62 -13.64 6.90
N TYR A 427 -0.08 -14.43 5.98
CA TYR A 427 0.85 -15.50 6.31
C TYR A 427 2.12 -14.99 7.01
N ILE A 428 2.71 -13.91 6.48
CA ILE A 428 3.98 -13.38 6.98
C ILE A 428 3.81 -12.71 8.35
N GLN A 429 2.69 -12.02 8.59
CA GLN A 429 2.42 -11.40 9.89
C GLN A 429 2.26 -12.42 11.02
N HIS A 430 1.85 -13.64 10.69
CA HIS A 430 1.60 -14.69 11.67
C HIS A 430 2.68 -15.78 11.70
N GLY A 431 3.88 -15.48 11.20
CA GLY A 431 5.04 -16.37 11.29
C GLY A 431 4.91 -17.63 10.44
N SER A 432 4.19 -17.55 9.32
CA SER A 432 4.01 -18.64 8.35
C SER A 432 4.64 -18.26 7.01
N GLU A 433 5.88 -17.82 7.04
CA GLU A 433 6.61 -17.25 5.90
C GLU A 433 6.75 -18.27 4.77
N GLU A 434 6.94 -19.55 5.10
CA GLU A 434 7.04 -20.63 4.11
C GLU A 434 5.74 -20.77 3.30
N GLU A 435 4.58 -20.69 3.98
CA GLU A 435 3.28 -20.72 3.31
C GLU A 435 3.06 -19.47 2.45
N GLY A 436 3.55 -18.30 2.90
CA GLY A 436 3.57 -17.09 2.10
C GLY A 436 4.38 -17.27 0.80
N ILE A 437 5.57 -17.85 0.88
CA ILE A 437 6.40 -18.14 -0.30
C ILE A 437 5.72 -19.15 -1.24
N LYS A 438 5.10 -20.21 -0.70
CA LYS A 438 4.32 -21.17 -1.50
C LYS A 438 3.15 -20.49 -2.21
N MET A 439 2.48 -19.57 -1.52
CA MET A 439 1.39 -18.78 -2.07
C MET A 439 1.81 -17.93 -3.28
N TYR A 440 2.99 -17.33 -3.22
CA TYR A 440 3.58 -16.62 -4.36
C TYR A 440 3.87 -17.55 -5.56
N ILE A 441 4.33 -18.77 -5.31
CA ILE A 441 4.55 -19.77 -6.37
C ILE A 441 3.21 -20.14 -7.04
N ILE A 442 2.14 -20.28 -6.26
CA ILE A 442 0.78 -20.52 -6.77
C ILE A 442 0.31 -19.32 -7.60
N MET A 443 0.49 -18.09 -7.10
CA MET A 443 0.17 -16.87 -7.85
C MET A 443 0.84 -16.85 -9.23
N GLN A 444 2.11 -17.24 -9.31
CA GLN A 444 2.84 -17.29 -10.59
C GLN A 444 2.37 -18.38 -11.56
N ARG A 445 1.91 -19.51 -11.05
CA ARG A 445 1.53 -20.67 -11.86
C ARG A 445 0.09 -20.62 -12.34
N GLU A 446 -0.82 -20.19 -11.47
CA GLU A 446 -2.25 -20.34 -11.67
C GLU A 446 -2.96 -19.05 -12.04
N SER A 447 -2.32 -17.88 -11.86
CA SER A 447 -2.95 -16.61 -12.14
C SER A 447 -2.27 -15.84 -13.26
N ALA A 448 -3.08 -15.14 -14.07
CA ALA A 448 -2.59 -14.15 -15.03
C ALA A 448 -2.18 -12.81 -14.37
N VAL A 449 -2.28 -12.74 -13.04
CA VAL A 449 -2.02 -11.55 -12.26
C VAL A 449 -0.51 -11.31 -12.14
N LYS A 450 -0.05 -10.14 -12.55
CA LYS A 450 1.35 -9.75 -12.40
C LYS A 450 1.62 -9.26 -10.99
N PRO A 451 2.69 -9.76 -10.33
CA PRO A 451 3.14 -9.21 -9.05
C PRO A 451 3.52 -7.73 -9.18
N ASP A 452 3.27 -6.97 -8.13
CA ASP A 452 3.62 -5.55 -8.02
C ASP A 452 4.73 -5.33 -6.97
N TRP A 453 5.10 -4.08 -6.75
CA TRP A 453 6.11 -3.71 -5.76
C TRP A 453 5.73 -4.13 -4.32
N VAL A 454 4.43 -4.14 -3.98
CA VAL A 454 3.94 -4.60 -2.67
C VAL A 454 4.17 -6.09 -2.50
N THR A 455 3.88 -6.88 -3.53
CA THR A 455 4.13 -8.33 -3.57
C THR A 455 5.60 -8.62 -3.24
N PHE A 456 6.51 -7.95 -3.96
CA PHE A 456 7.95 -8.20 -3.78
C PHE A 456 8.49 -7.71 -2.45
N SER A 457 8.09 -6.52 -1.99
CA SER A 457 8.49 -6.01 -0.66
C SER A 457 8.04 -6.95 0.46
N THR A 458 6.84 -7.49 0.34
CA THR A 458 6.27 -8.45 1.31
C THR A 458 7.04 -9.78 1.29
N LEU A 459 7.42 -10.28 0.11
CA LEU A 459 8.21 -11.49 -0.05
C LEU A 459 9.64 -11.34 0.47
N PHE A 460 10.29 -10.20 0.21
CA PHE A 460 11.62 -9.94 0.75
C PHE A 460 11.61 -9.90 2.27
N ARG A 461 10.53 -9.37 2.88
CA ARG A 461 10.33 -9.43 4.33
C ARG A 461 10.22 -10.87 4.82
N ALA A 462 9.45 -11.73 4.12
CA ALA A 462 9.38 -13.16 4.44
C ALA A 462 10.75 -13.83 4.35
N CYS A 463 11.47 -13.64 3.24
CA CYS A 463 12.81 -14.20 3.07
C CYS A 463 13.79 -13.69 4.14
N ALA A 464 13.62 -12.44 4.60
CA ALA A 464 14.43 -11.86 5.67
C ALA A 464 14.18 -12.55 7.02
N GLU A 465 12.94 -12.85 7.37
CA GLU A 465 12.63 -13.48 8.67
C GLU A 465 13.14 -14.92 8.76
N VAL A 466 12.95 -15.72 7.69
CA VAL A 466 13.51 -17.09 7.64
C VAL A 466 14.97 -17.15 7.20
N ALA A 467 15.57 -16.01 6.85
CA ALA A 467 16.92 -15.89 6.30
C ALA A 467 17.17 -16.75 5.05
N ALA A 468 16.18 -16.86 4.17
CA ALA A 468 16.21 -17.65 2.95
C ALA A 468 16.88 -16.88 1.80
N GLU A 469 18.22 -16.77 1.82
CA GLU A 469 19.01 -16.02 0.84
C GLU A 469 18.76 -16.49 -0.59
N ARG A 470 18.71 -17.79 -0.81
CA ARG A 470 18.62 -18.37 -2.16
C ARG A 470 17.26 -18.09 -2.79
N ILE A 471 16.19 -18.20 -2.03
CA ILE A 471 14.83 -17.86 -2.48
C ILE A 471 14.76 -16.36 -2.77
N GLY A 472 15.33 -15.54 -1.89
CA GLY A 472 15.42 -14.09 -2.09
C GLY A 472 16.12 -13.72 -3.40
N ASN A 473 17.25 -14.38 -3.73
CA ASN A 473 17.96 -14.16 -4.98
C ASN A 473 17.14 -14.58 -6.23
N GLN A 474 16.32 -15.63 -6.13
CA GLN A 474 15.39 -16.01 -7.20
C GLN A 474 14.30 -14.95 -7.40
N ILE A 475 13.79 -14.41 -6.32
CA ILE A 475 12.78 -13.33 -6.35
C ILE A 475 13.40 -12.05 -6.94
N ILE A 476 14.66 -11.70 -6.59
CA ILE A 476 15.39 -10.57 -7.20
C ILE A 476 15.52 -10.76 -8.72
N ALA A 477 15.88 -11.96 -9.18
CA ALA A 477 15.94 -12.23 -10.61
C ALA A 477 14.56 -12.02 -11.31
N HIS A 478 13.47 -12.28 -10.60
CA HIS A 478 12.13 -12.02 -11.13
C HIS A 478 11.77 -10.52 -11.13
N THR A 479 12.15 -9.75 -10.11
CA THR A 479 11.96 -8.27 -10.11
C THR A 479 12.67 -7.62 -11.29
N ILE A 480 13.88 -8.09 -11.62
CA ILE A 480 14.65 -7.59 -12.77
C ILE A 480 13.93 -7.89 -14.08
N LYS A 481 13.39 -9.11 -14.26
CA LYS A 481 12.63 -9.48 -15.46
C LYS A 481 11.37 -8.65 -15.68
N ILE A 482 10.72 -8.21 -14.60
CA ILE A 482 9.50 -7.39 -14.65
C ILE A 482 9.83 -5.89 -14.77
N GLY A 483 11.09 -5.48 -14.50
CA GLY A 483 11.51 -4.09 -14.55
C GLY A 483 11.21 -3.30 -13.25
N LEU A 484 10.97 -3.99 -12.13
CA LEU A 484 10.71 -3.37 -10.82
C LEU A 484 11.96 -3.23 -9.94
N ASN A 485 13.13 -3.53 -10.48
CA ASN A 485 14.41 -3.42 -9.74
C ASN A 485 14.80 -1.97 -9.40
N SER A 486 14.22 -0.99 -10.06
CA SER A 486 14.44 0.45 -9.79
C SER A 486 13.44 1.03 -8.79
N ASP A 487 12.44 0.26 -8.36
CA ASP A 487 11.48 0.71 -7.35
C ASP A 487 12.16 0.79 -5.98
N ILE A 488 12.00 1.94 -5.30
CA ILE A 488 12.65 2.22 -4.00
C ILE A 488 12.19 1.24 -2.93
N SER A 489 10.90 0.92 -2.89
CA SER A 489 10.34 0.01 -1.88
C SER A 489 10.85 -1.42 -2.06
N VAL A 490 11.00 -1.86 -3.32
CA VAL A 490 11.60 -3.15 -3.66
C VAL A 490 13.07 -3.17 -3.24
N ALA A 491 13.84 -2.12 -3.56
CA ALA A 491 15.25 -2.01 -3.19
C ALA A 491 15.43 -2.00 -1.65
N ASN A 492 14.58 -1.29 -0.91
CA ASN A 492 14.57 -1.29 0.56
C ASN A 492 14.28 -2.68 1.13
N GLY A 493 13.35 -3.42 0.51
CA GLY A 493 13.08 -4.82 0.83
C GLY A 493 14.30 -5.73 0.61
N ILE A 494 15.02 -5.56 -0.49
CA ILE A 494 16.25 -6.30 -0.81
C ILE A 494 17.36 -5.99 0.20
N ILE A 495 17.55 -4.70 0.57
CA ILE A 495 18.53 -4.30 1.60
C ILE A 495 18.23 -5.02 2.91
N THR A 496 16.97 -5.01 3.35
CA THR A 496 16.53 -5.67 4.58
C THR A 496 16.74 -7.18 4.51
N MET A 497 16.40 -7.80 3.39
CA MET A 497 16.59 -9.24 3.17
C MET A 497 18.07 -9.62 3.25
N TYR A 498 18.95 -8.94 2.50
CA TYR A 498 20.39 -9.22 2.56
C TYR A 498 20.98 -8.97 3.94
N SER A 499 20.56 -7.89 4.60
CA SER A 499 20.97 -7.60 5.98
C SER A 499 20.65 -8.77 6.91
N LYS A 500 19.40 -9.23 6.91
CA LYS A 500 18.96 -10.32 7.78
C LYS A 500 19.48 -11.70 7.38
N CYS A 501 19.97 -11.85 6.13
CA CYS A 501 20.71 -13.04 5.68
C CYS A 501 22.22 -12.97 5.98
N GLY A 502 22.71 -11.92 6.64
CA GLY A 502 24.12 -11.78 6.98
C GLY A 502 25.02 -11.25 5.86
N LYS A 503 24.44 -10.74 4.76
CA LYS A 503 25.12 -10.28 3.55
C LYS A 503 25.18 -8.75 3.49
N ILE A 504 25.89 -8.14 4.43
CA ILE A 504 25.96 -6.67 4.54
C ILE A 504 26.59 -6.00 3.31
N VAL A 505 27.51 -6.69 2.62
CA VAL A 505 28.17 -6.16 1.41
C VAL A 505 27.16 -6.01 0.26
N GLU A 506 26.32 -7.01 0.07
CA GLU A 506 25.24 -7.02 -0.94
C GLU A 506 24.16 -5.99 -0.61
N ALA A 507 23.80 -5.86 0.68
CA ALA A 507 22.90 -4.82 1.16
C ALA A 507 23.46 -3.42 0.84
N ARG A 508 24.76 -3.19 1.05
CA ARG A 508 25.44 -1.93 0.72
C ARG A 508 25.45 -1.67 -0.79
N LYS A 509 25.75 -2.66 -1.62
CA LYS A 509 25.71 -2.52 -3.08
C LYS A 509 24.33 -2.11 -3.57
N THR A 510 23.28 -2.76 -3.04
CA THR A 510 21.88 -2.41 -3.34
C THR A 510 21.57 -0.97 -2.93
N PHE A 511 21.95 -0.57 -1.73
CA PHE A 511 21.76 0.81 -1.26
C PHE A 511 22.48 1.84 -2.16
N ASP A 512 23.73 1.54 -2.55
CA ASP A 512 24.49 2.48 -3.40
C ASP A 512 23.91 2.58 -4.82
N SER A 513 23.22 1.55 -5.32
CA SER A 513 22.56 1.55 -6.64
C SER A 513 21.28 2.37 -6.69
N ILE A 514 20.66 2.73 -5.57
CA ILE A 514 19.46 3.58 -5.54
C ILE A 514 19.87 5.00 -5.95
N LEU A 515 19.22 5.56 -6.98
CA LEU A 515 19.51 6.90 -7.49
C LEU A 515 19.05 7.99 -6.51
N GLU A 516 17.76 7.95 -6.15
CA GLU A 516 17.16 8.87 -5.18
C GLU A 516 16.79 8.08 -3.92
N LYS A 517 17.53 8.33 -2.85
CA LYS A 517 17.37 7.60 -1.59
C LYS A 517 16.37 8.31 -0.71
N ASP A 518 15.32 7.63 -0.33
CA ASP A 518 14.35 8.11 0.65
C ASP A 518 14.82 7.86 2.10
N LEU A 519 14.10 8.40 3.07
CA LEU A 519 14.41 8.21 4.49
C LEU A 519 14.43 6.73 4.89
N VAL A 520 13.56 5.90 4.29
CA VAL A 520 13.48 4.46 4.56
C VAL A 520 14.74 3.75 4.07
N SER A 521 15.30 4.14 2.92
CA SER A 521 16.55 3.59 2.39
C SER A 521 17.72 3.83 3.35
N TRP A 522 17.83 5.07 3.86
CA TRP A 522 18.86 5.43 4.83
C TRP A 522 18.70 4.67 6.15
N ASN A 523 17.48 4.58 6.67
CA ASN A 523 17.19 3.85 7.90
C ASN A 523 17.44 2.34 7.76
N SER A 524 17.11 1.75 6.61
CA SER A 524 17.32 0.33 6.33
C SER A 524 18.80 -0.04 6.36
N ILE A 525 19.67 0.72 5.71
CA ILE A 525 21.10 0.43 5.70
C ILE A 525 21.78 0.74 7.04
N MET A 526 21.34 1.78 7.78
CA MET A 526 21.83 2.07 9.11
C MET A 526 21.48 0.94 10.08
N THR A 527 20.24 0.46 10.04
CA THR A 527 19.79 -0.70 10.83
C THR A 527 20.59 -1.95 10.48
N ALA A 528 20.88 -2.16 9.19
CA ALA A 528 21.73 -3.25 8.74
C ALA A 528 23.13 -3.20 9.39
N TYR A 529 23.80 -2.07 9.33
CA TYR A 529 25.11 -1.91 9.96
C TYR A 529 25.05 -2.06 11.49
N ALA A 530 24.02 -1.53 12.13
CA ALA A 530 23.81 -1.66 13.58
C ALA A 530 23.66 -3.14 14.00
N GLN A 531 22.85 -3.93 13.28
CA GLN A 531 22.67 -5.35 13.54
C GLN A 531 23.95 -6.18 13.32
N HIS A 532 24.80 -5.75 12.40
CA HIS A 532 26.09 -6.37 12.15
C HIS A 532 27.21 -5.89 13.09
N GLY A 533 26.88 -5.04 14.10
CA GLY A 533 27.85 -4.52 15.05
C GLY A 533 28.87 -3.54 14.45
N GLN A 534 28.53 -2.92 13.33
CA GLN A 534 29.36 -1.94 12.63
C GLN A 534 28.92 -0.50 12.96
N GLY A 535 28.94 -0.13 14.25
CA GLY A 535 28.45 1.16 14.73
C GLY A 535 29.15 2.37 14.12
N LYS A 536 30.46 2.28 13.84
CA LYS A 536 31.20 3.36 13.16
C LYS A 536 30.66 3.62 11.74
N GLU A 537 30.31 2.56 11.01
CA GLU A 537 29.71 2.71 9.67
C GLU A 537 28.27 3.24 9.77
N THR A 538 27.51 2.83 10.79
CA THR A 538 26.19 3.39 11.08
C THR A 538 26.27 4.91 11.26
N ILE A 539 27.23 5.38 12.07
CA ILE A 539 27.45 6.81 12.31
C ILE A 539 27.82 7.54 11.01
N LYS A 540 28.74 6.99 10.20
CA LYS A 540 29.13 7.58 8.91
C LYS A 540 27.93 7.72 7.97
N VAL A 541 27.09 6.69 7.90
CA VAL A 541 25.88 6.73 7.06
C VAL A 541 24.90 7.77 7.56
N PHE A 542 24.71 7.90 8.88
CA PHE A 542 23.86 8.92 9.48
C PHE A 542 24.34 10.34 9.16
N GLN A 543 25.65 10.59 9.30
CA GLN A 543 26.25 11.88 8.94
C GLN A 543 26.08 12.20 7.45
N ARG A 544 26.27 11.19 6.57
CA ARG A 544 26.04 11.32 5.13
C ARG A 544 24.58 11.62 4.80
N MET A 545 23.62 11.03 5.50
CA MET A 545 22.19 11.33 5.35
C MET A 545 21.91 12.81 5.62
N ILE A 546 22.42 13.34 6.74
CA ILE A 546 22.27 14.75 7.11
C ILE A 546 22.95 15.65 6.09
N SER A 547 24.16 15.32 5.63
CA SER A 547 24.89 16.11 4.63
C SER A 547 24.18 16.17 3.27
N ASN A 548 23.34 15.19 2.95
CA ASN A 548 22.46 15.18 1.80
C ASN A 548 21.13 15.93 2.03
N GLY A 549 20.98 16.64 3.15
CA GLY A 549 19.80 17.46 3.46
C GLY A 549 18.58 16.66 3.95
N ILE A 550 18.72 15.36 4.20
CA ILE A 550 17.62 14.53 4.70
C ILE A 550 17.55 14.66 6.22
N LYS A 551 16.40 15.08 6.72
CA LYS A 551 16.17 15.23 8.16
C LYS A 551 15.99 13.85 8.80
N PRO A 552 16.74 13.55 9.89
CA PRO A 552 16.55 12.30 10.62
C PRO A 552 15.18 12.26 11.33
N ASP A 553 14.64 11.07 11.44
CA ASP A 553 13.41 10.77 12.16
C ASP A 553 13.68 9.95 13.44
N TYR A 554 12.60 9.54 14.08
CA TYR A 554 12.62 8.66 15.24
C TYR A 554 13.43 7.38 14.99
N ILE A 555 13.20 6.71 13.85
CA ILE A 555 13.83 5.44 13.49
C ILE A 555 15.33 5.62 13.17
N SER A 556 15.71 6.74 12.57
CA SER A 556 17.12 7.07 12.32
C SER A 556 17.93 7.08 13.60
N TYR A 557 17.38 7.67 14.67
CA TYR A 557 18.04 7.72 15.97
C TYR A 557 18.07 6.36 16.67
N VAL A 558 17.01 5.55 16.57
CA VAL A 558 17.04 4.16 17.06
C VAL A 558 18.18 3.38 16.39
N ALA A 559 18.33 3.51 15.06
CA ALA A 559 19.38 2.81 14.32
C ALA A 559 20.79 3.23 14.76
N VAL A 560 21.04 4.54 14.94
CA VAL A 560 22.35 5.05 15.38
C VAL A 560 22.66 4.64 16.81
N LEU A 561 21.71 4.78 17.74
CA LEU A 561 21.89 4.38 19.14
C LEU A 561 22.08 2.87 19.30
N SER A 562 21.35 2.06 18.53
CA SER A 562 21.55 0.62 18.47
C SER A 562 22.93 0.27 17.92
N GLY A 563 23.41 0.97 16.90
CA GLY A 563 24.79 0.82 16.39
C GLY A 563 25.84 1.16 17.43
N CYS A 564 25.64 2.23 18.20
CA CYS A 564 26.51 2.59 19.31
C CYS A 564 26.49 1.52 20.41
N SER A 565 25.29 1.02 20.78
CA SER A 565 25.15 -0.03 21.79
C SER A 565 25.86 -1.32 21.39
N HIS A 566 25.69 -1.78 20.17
CA HIS A 566 26.31 -3.01 19.71
C HIS A 566 27.82 -2.92 19.49
N SER A 567 28.40 -1.71 19.45
CA SER A 567 29.83 -1.49 19.22
C SER A 567 30.54 -0.85 20.40
N GLY A 568 29.85 -0.63 21.51
CA GLY A 568 30.44 -0.05 22.71
C GLY A 568 30.86 1.42 22.61
N LEU A 569 30.23 2.18 21.70
CA LEU A 569 30.54 3.58 21.45
C LEU A 569 29.75 4.48 22.43
N VAL A 570 30.21 4.52 23.70
CA VAL A 570 29.46 5.16 24.81
C VAL A 570 29.33 6.68 24.62
N GLU A 571 30.44 7.35 24.31
CA GLU A 571 30.46 8.80 24.21
C GLU A 571 29.65 9.28 22.97
N GLU A 572 29.77 8.59 21.85
CA GLU A 572 28.98 8.84 20.67
C GLU A 572 27.48 8.59 20.92
N GLY A 573 27.15 7.52 21.66
CA GLY A 573 25.76 7.24 22.04
C GLY A 573 25.16 8.35 22.89
N LYS A 574 25.88 8.81 23.93
CA LYS A 574 25.46 9.97 24.76
C LYS A 574 25.30 11.24 23.90
N PHE A 575 26.22 11.48 22.97
CA PHE A 575 26.16 12.61 22.07
C PHE A 575 24.90 12.58 21.19
N TYR A 576 24.65 11.46 20.50
CA TYR A 576 23.49 11.36 19.60
C TYR A 576 22.17 11.37 20.36
N PHE A 577 22.08 10.75 21.52
CA PHE A 577 20.89 10.82 22.36
C PHE A 577 20.54 12.27 22.76
N ASN A 578 21.55 13.05 23.16
CA ASN A 578 21.34 14.46 23.49
C ASN A 578 21.02 15.33 22.26
N SER A 579 21.65 15.03 21.10
CA SER A 579 21.42 15.78 19.87
C SER A 579 20.00 15.64 19.31
N MET A 580 19.34 14.52 19.59
CA MET A 580 18.00 14.19 19.17
C MET A 580 16.99 15.27 19.56
N SER A 581 16.97 15.67 20.83
CA SER A 581 16.07 16.71 21.32
C SER A 581 16.57 18.12 20.99
N ARG A 582 17.90 18.36 21.12
CA ARG A 582 18.49 19.71 20.97
C ARG A 582 18.56 20.19 19.52
N SER A 583 18.94 19.30 18.60
CA SER A 583 19.23 19.68 17.20
C SER A 583 18.06 19.40 16.27
N HIS A 584 17.24 18.39 16.55
CA HIS A 584 16.20 17.92 15.62
C HIS A 584 14.78 17.97 16.22
N ASN A 585 14.65 18.39 17.48
CA ASN A 585 13.37 18.52 18.19
C ASN A 585 12.55 17.20 18.21
N ILE A 586 13.24 16.05 18.34
CA ILE A 586 12.63 14.73 18.43
C ILE A 586 12.64 14.31 19.91
N ALA A 587 11.47 14.03 20.47
CA ALA A 587 11.35 13.55 21.84
C ALA A 587 11.81 12.08 21.93
N PRO A 588 12.71 11.71 22.90
CA PRO A 588 13.11 10.32 23.10
C PRO A 588 11.92 9.44 23.49
N GLY A 589 11.75 8.32 22.77
CA GLY A 589 10.78 7.28 23.10
C GLY A 589 11.42 6.07 23.77
N LEU A 590 10.61 5.05 24.06
CA LEU A 590 11.03 3.85 24.79
C LEU A 590 12.23 3.14 24.16
N GLU A 591 12.26 3.01 22.83
CA GLU A 591 13.34 2.34 22.10
C GLU A 591 14.68 3.08 22.23
N HIS A 592 14.65 4.42 22.26
CA HIS A 592 15.85 5.23 22.45
C HIS A 592 16.44 5.04 23.85
N PHE A 593 15.58 5.06 24.87
CA PHE A 593 15.98 4.76 26.25
C PHE A 593 16.49 3.33 26.38
N ALA A 594 15.85 2.35 25.73
CA ALA A 594 16.29 0.96 25.72
C ALA A 594 17.71 0.82 25.12
N CYS A 595 17.98 1.48 23.99
CA CYS A 595 19.32 1.50 23.40
C CYS A 595 20.37 2.14 24.31
N MET A 596 20.02 3.24 25.01
CA MET A 596 20.94 3.89 25.94
C MET A 596 21.22 3.05 27.18
N VAL A 597 20.18 2.45 27.76
CA VAL A 597 20.33 1.54 28.91
C VAL A 597 21.17 0.31 28.51
N ASP A 598 20.92 -0.30 27.37
CA ASP A 598 21.71 -1.43 26.86
C ASP A 598 23.17 -1.04 26.62
N LEU A 599 23.43 0.15 26.03
CA LEU A 599 24.79 0.68 25.85
C LEU A 599 25.56 0.84 27.16
N LEU A 600 24.97 1.57 28.11
CA LEU A 600 25.60 1.84 29.41
C LEU A 600 25.77 0.55 30.21
N SER A 601 24.77 -0.32 30.17
CA SER A 601 24.77 -1.59 30.88
C SER A 601 25.87 -2.53 30.39
N ARG A 602 26.04 -2.66 29.07
CA ARG A 602 27.13 -3.45 28.46
C ARG A 602 28.51 -2.89 28.75
N ALA A 603 28.64 -1.58 28.87
CA ALA A 603 29.87 -0.89 29.22
C ALA A 603 30.23 -1.01 30.74
N GLY A 604 29.36 -1.64 31.52
CA GLY A 604 29.58 -1.77 32.99
C GLY A 604 29.19 -0.53 33.79
N LEU A 605 28.61 0.51 33.12
CA LEU A 605 28.16 1.76 33.75
C LEU A 605 26.74 1.58 34.31
N LEU A 606 26.57 0.63 35.25
CA LEU A 606 25.26 0.19 35.75
C LEU A 606 24.50 1.30 36.50
N GLU A 607 25.23 2.14 37.25
CA GLU A 607 24.61 3.28 37.94
C GLU A 607 24.10 4.36 36.97
N ASP A 608 24.90 4.66 35.92
CA ASP A 608 24.44 5.58 34.84
C ASP A 608 23.18 5.04 34.12
N ALA A 609 23.16 3.73 33.88
CA ALA A 609 22.01 3.06 33.29
C ALA A 609 20.76 3.20 34.19
N LYS A 610 20.91 3.01 35.51
CA LYS A 610 19.85 3.20 36.48
C LYS A 610 19.35 4.66 36.50
N ILE A 611 20.29 5.62 36.53
CA ILE A 611 19.94 7.07 36.48
C ILE A 611 19.11 7.39 35.21
N VAL A 612 19.44 6.80 34.07
CA VAL A 612 18.67 6.97 32.83
C VAL A 612 17.25 6.41 32.98
N ILE A 613 17.10 5.24 33.62
CA ILE A 613 15.79 4.62 33.87
C ILE A 613 14.95 5.50 34.82
N ASP A 614 15.55 5.95 35.92
CA ASP A 614 14.86 6.72 36.96
C ASP A 614 14.40 8.11 36.44
N ASN A 615 15.13 8.69 35.48
CA ASN A 615 14.84 10.02 34.91
C ASN A 615 14.02 9.99 33.62
N MET A 616 13.67 8.81 33.10
CA MET A 616 12.86 8.77 31.87
C MET A 616 11.39 9.18 32.15
N PRO A 617 10.78 9.97 31.24
CA PRO A 617 9.41 10.46 31.44
C PRO A 617 8.33 9.40 31.17
N LEU A 618 8.73 8.24 30.65
CA LEU A 618 7.88 7.13 30.28
C LEU A 618 8.04 5.97 31.27
N LYS A 619 7.02 5.15 31.44
CA LYS A 619 7.16 3.93 32.26
C LYS A 619 8.13 2.97 31.56
N PRO A 620 9.20 2.51 32.26
CA PRO A 620 10.16 1.57 31.70
C PRO A 620 9.49 0.29 31.21
N SER A 621 9.89 -0.17 30.03
CA SER A 621 9.40 -1.41 29.45
C SER A 621 10.19 -2.63 29.98
N VAL A 622 9.71 -3.80 29.61
CA VAL A 622 10.35 -5.10 29.95
C VAL A 622 11.76 -5.20 29.40
N GLU A 623 11.92 -4.74 28.17
CA GLU A 623 13.19 -4.78 27.45
C GLU A 623 14.26 -3.96 28.19
N ILE A 624 13.86 -2.80 28.75
CA ILE A 624 14.75 -1.92 29.52
C ILE A 624 15.22 -2.61 30.81
N TRP A 625 14.30 -3.13 31.61
CA TRP A 625 14.65 -3.84 32.85
C TRP A 625 15.38 -5.15 32.56
N GLY A 626 15.01 -5.85 31.47
CA GLY A 626 15.68 -7.06 31.01
C GLY A 626 17.12 -6.82 30.58
N ALA A 627 17.42 -5.73 29.87
CA ALA A 627 18.77 -5.32 29.50
C ALA A 627 19.63 -5.04 30.75
N LEU A 628 19.10 -4.28 31.72
CA LEU A 628 19.78 -4.01 32.99
C LEU A 628 20.05 -5.29 33.77
N LEU A 629 19.05 -6.19 33.87
CA LEU A 629 19.22 -7.48 34.58
C LEU A 629 20.30 -8.37 33.92
N ALA A 630 20.32 -8.41 32.58
CA ALA A 630 21.34 -9.18 31.85
C ALA A 630 22.75 -8.63 32.11
N ALA A 631 22.90 -7.32 32.16
CA ALA A 631 24.18 -6.68 32.47
C ALA A 631 24.58 -6.85 33.93
N CYS A 632 23.66 -6.79 34.89
CA CYS A 632 23.90 -7.07 36.28
C CYS A 632 24.49 -8.49 36.48
N LYS A 633 24.00 -9.44 35.68
CA LYS A 633 24.58 -10.79 35.67
C LYS A 633 26.02 -10.79 35.13
N LEU A 634 26.27 -10.07 34.05
CA LEU A 634 27.60 -10.00 33.43
C LEU A 634 28.64 -9.38 34.36
N HIS A 635 28.23 -8.32 35.06
CA HIS A 635 29.10 -7.54 35.96
C HIS A 635 29.00 -7.91 37.44
N GLY A 636 28.21 -8.92 37.80
CA GLY A 636 28.14 -9.46 39.19
C GLY A 636 27.40 -8.57 40.21
N ASN A 637 26.59 -7.58 39.76
CA ASN A 637 25.87 -6.69 40.67
C ASN A 637 24.53 -7.30 41.11
N LYS A 638 24.46 -7.86 42.30
CA LYS A 638 23.26 -8.53 42.85
C LYS A 638 22.16 -7.56 43.25
N GLU A 639 22.52 -6.46 43.91
CA GLU A 639 21.55 -5.50 44.47
C GLU A 639 20.69 -4.89 43.34
N LEU A 640 21.35 -4.45 42.28
CA LEU A 640 20.69 -3.90 41.14
C LEU A 640 19.90 -4.95 40.34
N ALA A 641 20.35 -6.20 40.33
CA ALA A 641 19.63 -7.32 39.73
C ALA A 641 18.32 -7.62 40.46
N GLU A 642 18.31 -7.60 41.77
CA GLU A 642 17.11 -7.77 42.60
C GLU A 642 16.13 -6.62 42.37
N HIS A 643 16.64 -5.40 42.32
CA HIS A 643 15.83 -4.21 42.01
C HIS A 643 15.15 -4.31 40.62
N ALA A 644 15.91 -4.63 39.57
CA ALA A 644 15.40 -4.80 38.23
C ALA A 644 14.36 -5.94 38.15
N THR A 645 14.60 -7.03 38.87
CA THR A 645 13.67 -8.17 38.89
C THR A 645 12.37 -7.87 39.59
N LYS A 646 12.38 -7.07 40.68
CA LYS A 646 11.16 -6.63 41.36
C LYS A 646 10.24 -5.89 40.39
N HIS A 647 10.78 -4.95 39.60
CA HIS A 647 10.02 -4.22 38.61
C HIS A 647 9.53 -5.11 37.47
N LEU A 648 10.33 -6.08 36.99
CA LEU A 648 9.88 -7.06 36.02
C LEU A 648 8.70 -7.89 36.52
N PHE A 649 8.68 -8.26 37.80
CA PHE A 649 7.56 -9.01 38.39
C PHE A 649 6.29 -8.15 38.56
N GLU A 650 6.45 -6.86 38.86
CA GLU A 650 5.32 -5.90 38.93
C GLU A 650 4.64 -5.68 37.54
N LEU A 651 5.37 -5.85 36.47
CA LEU A 651 4.85 -5.78 35.09
C LEU A 651 4.08 -7.04 34.65
N ASP A 652 3.87 -8.02 35.54
CA ASP A 652 3.10 -9.28 35.39
C ASP A 652 3.41 -10.07 34.12
N LEU A 653 4.72 -10.23 33.83
CA LEU A 653 5.16 -10.83 32.60
C LEU A 653 5.21 -12.34 32.61
N LYS A 654 4.68 -12.91 31.52
CA LYS A 654 4.87 -14.33 31.17
C LYS A 654 6.26 -14.59 30.53
N ASP A 655 7.23 -13.66 30.66
CA ASP A 655 8.57 -13.84 30.08
C ASP A 655 9.39 -14.83 30.88
N SER A 656 9.60 -16.01 30.29
CA SER A 656 10.41 -17.06 30.91
C SER A 656 11.91 -16.71 31.05
N GLY A 657 12.40 -15.79 30.22
CA GLY A 657 13.83 -15.40 30.19
C GLY A 657 14.29 -14.75 31.48
N SER A 658 13.51 -13.80 32.00
CA SER A 658 13.80 -13.07 33.23
C SER A 658 13.88 -14.01 34.47
N TYR A 659 12.93 -14.96 34.57
CA TYR A 659 12.93 -15.96 35.65
C TYR A 659 14.16 -16.89 35.59
N VAL A 660 14.50 -17.37 34.40
CA VAL A 660 15.64 -18.25 34.16
C VAL A 660 16.96 -17.52 34.47
N LEU A 661 17.06 -16.24 34.06
CA LEU A 661 18.26 -15.42 34.26
C LEU A 661 18.50 -15.19 35.75
N LEU A 662 17.47 -14.77 36.50
CA LEU A 662 17.57 -14.55 37.95
C LEU A 662 17.89 -15.83 38.72
N ALA A 663 17.16 -16.94 38.36
CA ALA A 663 17.44 -18.22 39.03
C ALA A 663 18.89 -18.68 38.80
N LYS A 664 19.47 -18.41 37.64
CA LYS A 664 20.88 -18.71 37.35
C LYS A 664 21.84 -17.80 38.10
N MET A 665 21.52 -16.49 38.24
CA MET A 665 22.34 -15.57 39.04
C MET A 665 22.42 -16.00 40.51
N TYR A 666 21.29 -16.39 41.11
CA TYR A 666 21.31 -16.93 42.49
C TYR A 666 22.11 -18.23 42.60
N ALA A 667 21.97 -19.12 41.61
CA ALA A 667 22.74 -20.37 41.57
C ALA A 667 24.26 -20.11 41.46
N ASP A 668 24.67 -19.23 40.54
CA ASP A 668 26.06 -18.84 40.31
C ASP A 668 26.67 -18.13 41.56
N ALA A 669 25.81 -17.49 42.37
CA ALA A 669 26.16 -16.84 43.63
C ALA A 669 26.16 -17.79 44.86
N GLY A 670 25.88 -19.08 44.68
CA GLY A 670 25.78 -20.07 45.73
C GLY A 670 24.47 -20.06 46.53
N ASN A 671 23.48 -19.22 46.18
CA ASN A 671 22.19 -19.11 46.86
C ASN A 671 21.19 -20.12 46.25
N SER A 672 21.32 -21.40 46.58
CA SER A 672 20.47 -22.48 46.07
C SER A 672 18.99 -22.31 46.42
N ASP A 673 18.68 -21.77 47.61
CA ASP A 673 17.31 -21.60 48.10
C ASP A 673 16.54 -20.54 47.33
N ASP A 674 17.17 -19.39 47.05
CA ASP A 674 16.58 -18.33 46.27
C ASP A 674 16.41 -18.75 44.80
N SER A 675 17.35 -19.49 44.24
CA SER A 675 17.24 -20.08 42.92
C SER A 675 16.04 -21.06 42.84
N ALA A 676 15.83 -21.91 43.84
CA ALA A 676 14.71 -22.82 43.92
C ALA A 676 13.38 -22.06 44.07
N ARG A 677 13.36 -21.00 44.87
CA ARG A 677 12.17 -20.14 45.07
C ARG A 677 11.72 -19.49 43.75
N VAL A 678 12.64 -18.93 42.98
CA VAL A 678 12.34 -18.31 41.68
C VAL A 678 11.81 -19.34 40.67
N ARG A 679 12.40 -20.54 40.63
CA ARG A 679 11.93 -21.64 39.78
C ARG A 679 10.54 -22.14 40.16
N LYS A 680 10.25 -22.17 41.47
CA LYS A 680 8.92 -22.53 41.98
C LYS A 680 7.89 -21.50 41.59
N LEU A 681 8.19 -20.19 41.75
CA LEU A 681 7.34 -19.08 41.34
C LEU A 681 7.02 -19.12 39.85
N MET A 682 8.00 -19.45 39.00
CA MET A 682 7.82 -19.64 37.56
C MET A 682 6.79 -20.75 37.25
N LYS A 683 6.88 -21.90 37.98
CA LYS A 683 5.92 -23.00 37.84
C LYS A 683 4.53 -22.63 38.32
N GLU A 684 4.40 -21.95 39.47
CA GLU A 684 3.12 -21.48 40.02
C GLU A 684 2.40 -20.54 39.11
N LYS A 685 3.12 -19.67 38.38
CA LYS A 685 2.55 -18.80 37.34
C LYS A 685 2.30 -19.50 36.01
N GLY A 686 2.56 -20.79 35.88
CA GLY A 686 2.32 -21.57 34.65
C GLY A 686 3.25 -21.21 33.50
N ILE A 687 4.37 -20.54 33.76
CA ILE A 687 5.31 -20.06 32.72
C ILE A 687 6.22 -21.22 32.30
N LYS A 688 6.19 -21.57 31.03
CA LYS A 688 7.07 -22.57 30.43
C LYS A 688 8.32 -21.90 29.82
N LYS A 689 9.50 -22.54 30.04
CA LYS A 689 10.73 -22.08 29.41
C LYS A 689 10.64 -22.23 27.90
N ASN A 690 10.91 -21.15 27.16
CA ASN A 690 11.04 -21.20 25.71
C ASN A 690 12.29 -22.02 25.34
N PRO A 691 12.16 -23.07 24.50
CA PRO A 691 13.34 -23.82 24.05
C PRO A 691 14.22 -22.95 23.15
N GLY A 692 15.54 -23.07 23.32
CA GLY A 692 16.49 -22.49 22.40
C GLY A 692 16.53 -23.32 21.12
N CYS A 693 16.14 -22.69 20.01
CA CYS A 693 16.17 -23.28 18.68
C CYS A 693 17.26 -22.61 17.84
N SER A 694 17.98 -23.43 17.05
CA SER A 694 18.88 -22.94 16.01
C SER A 694 18.54 -23.62 14.69
N TRP A 695 18.63 -22.90 13.58
CA TRP A 695 18.33 -23.45 12.27
C TRP A 695 19.39 -23.06 11.24
N ILE A 696 19.52 -23.90 10.23
CA ILE A 696 20.43 -23.74 9.11
C ILE A 696 19.74 -24.16 7.83
N GLU A 697 19.93 -23.40 6.75
CA GLU A 697 19.47 -23.75 5.42
C GLU A 697 20.53 -24.62 4.70
N VAL A 698 20.15 -25.85 4.33
CA VAL A 698 20.99 -26.74 3.51
C VAL A 698 20.17 -27.28 2.35
N LYS A 699 20.63 -27.11 1.11
CA LYS A 699 19.95 -27.59 -0.12
C LYS A 699 18.47 -27.17 -0.23
N ASN A 700 18.13 -25.93 0.11
CA ASN A 700 16.78 -25.35 0.11
C ASN A 700 15.84 -25.96 1.18
N THR A 701 16.39 -26.61 2.19
CA THR A 701 15.64 -27.15 3.31
C THR A 701 16.14 -26.53 4.58
N ILE A 702 15.22 -26.06 5.41
CA ILE A 702 15.54 -25.52 6.74
C ILE A 702 15.61 -26.68 7.72
N HIS A 703 16.75 -26.86 8.36
CA HIS A 703 16.98 -27.85 9.41
C HIS A 703 16.98 -27.15 10.76
N VAL A 704 16.04 -27.50 11.62
CA VAL A 704 15.87 -26.93 12.96
C VAL A 704 16.45 -27.86 13.99
N PHE A 705 17.21 -27.31 14.92
CA PHE A 705 17.80 -28.02 16.04
C PHE A 705 17.32 -27.40 17.35
N THR A 706 16.92 -28.24 18.28
CA THR A 706 16.70 -27.87 19.68
C THR A 706 17.70 -28.61 20.56
N ALA A 707 17.95 -28.11 21.77
CA ALA A 707 18.84 -28.78 22.67
C ALA A 707 18.28 -30.17 23.05
N ASP A 708 19.12 -31.20 22.94
CA ASP A 708 18.81 -32.61 23.27
C ASP A 708 17.65 -33.25 22.47
N ASP A 709 17.31 -32.71 21.30
CA ASP A 709 16.28 -33.28 20.44
C ASP A 709 16.88 -34.33 19.48
N PRO A 710 16.46 -35.61 19.55
CA PRO A 710 16.96 -36.65 18.68
C PRO A 710 16.19 -36.76 17.34
N SER A 711 15.27 -35.85 17.05
CA SER A 711 14.32 -35.99 15.93
C SER A 711 14.95 -35.89 14.53
N HIS A 712 16.10 -35.27 14.39
CA HIS A 712 16.75 -35.07 13.11
C HIS A 712 17.25 -36.41 12.51
N PRO A 713 16.95 -36.73 11.21
CA PRO A 713 17.27 -38.02 10.59
C PRO A 713 18.76 -38.41 10.65
N GLN A 714 19.66 -37.44 10.67
CA GLN A 714 21.12 -37.64 10.70
C GLN A 714 21.72 -37.37 12.07
N ILE A 715 20.94 -37.37 13.17
CA ILE A 715 21.41 -36.95 14.49
C ILE A 715 22.62 -37.75 14.94
N GLY A 716 22.70 -39.06 14.68
CA GLY A 716 23.86 -39.91 15.07
C GLY A 716 25.18 -39.47 14.41
N VAL A 717 25.13 -39.04 13.15
CA VAL A 717 26.32 -38.55 12.42
C VAL A 717 26.71 -37.17 12.95
N ILE A 718 25.73 -36.32 13.25
CA ILE A 718 25.92 -34.97 13.80
C ILE A 718 26.58 -35.04 15.16
N LEU A 719 26.07 -35.89 16.07
CA LEU A 719 26.66 -36.09 17.41
C LEU A 719 28.07 -36.61 17.34
N LYS A 720 28.36 -37.59 16.47
CA LYS A 720 29.72 -38.08 16.27
C LYS A 720 30.65 -36.97 15.84
N LYS A 721 30.24 -36.13 14.87
CA LYS A 721 31.07 -35.02 14.41
C LYS A 721 31.26 -33.96 15.50
N LEU A 722 30.21 -33.69 16.28
CA LEU A 722 30.29 -32.76 17.42
C LEU A 722 31.29 -33.27 18.49
N ASP A 723 31.26 -34.58 18.84
CA ASP A 723 32.18 -35.16 19.79
C ASP A 723 33.65 -35.13 19.30
N GLU A 724 33.91 -35.33 18.00
CA GLU A 724 35.21 -35.14 17.38
C GLU A 724 35.70 -33.70 17.55
N LEU A 725 34.86 -32.71 17.20
CA LEU A 725 35.17 -31.28 17.31
C LEU A 725 35.44 -30.86 18.78
N ILE A 726 34.64 -31.34 19.72
CA ILE A 726 34.82 -31.02 21.13
C ILE A 726 36.19 -31.55 21.61
N LYS A 727 36.57 -32.75 21.21
CA LYS A 727 37.90 -33.33 21.57
C LYS A 727 39.04 -32.49 20.99
N GLU A 728 38.92 -32.05 19.74
CA GLU A 728 39.90 -31.19 19.10
C GLU A 728 40.01 -29.81 19.82
N ILE A 729 38.90 -29.25 20.25
CA ILE A 729 38.84 -27.97 20.99
C ILE A 729 39.43 -28.11 22.40
N GLU A 730 39.14 -29.23 23.07
CA GLU A 730 39.74 -29.54 24.40
C GLU A 730 41.28 -29.66 24.30
N ALA A 731 41.82 -30.21 23.19
CA ALA A 731 43.25 -30.28 22.95
C ALA A 731 43.93 -28.91 22.79
N VAL A 732 43.18 -27.88 22.41
CA VAL A 732 43.63 -26.48 22.26
C VAL A 732 43.44 -25.68 23.58
N GLY A 733 42.97 -26.32 24.66
CA GLY A 733 42.85 -25.69 25.97
C GLY A 733 41.45 -25.24 26.40
N TYR A 734 40.43 -25.73 25.75
CA TYR A 734 39.03 -25.48 26.20
C TYR A 734 38.68 -26.48 27.30
N ASP A 735 38.33 -25.95 28.48
CA ASP A 735 37.90 -26.78 29.62
C ASP A 735 36.35 -26.79 29.70
N HIS A 736 35.76 -27.89 29.27
CA HIS A 736 34.29 -28.11 29.33
C HIS A 736 33.80 -28.21 30.81
N LYS A 737 34.62 -28.58 31.75
CA LYS A 737 34.24 -28.78 33.15
C LYS A 737 34.19 -27.50 33.96
N ALA A 738 34.89 -26.45 33.51
CA ALA A 738 34.91 -25.15 34.20
C ALA A 738 33.61 -24.34 33.95
N THR A 739 32.85 -24.69 32.95
CA THR A 739 31.54 -24.06 32.66
C THR A 739 30.42 -24.84 33.37
N SER A 740 30.23 -24.54 34.64
CA SER A 740 29.22 -25.17 35.50
C SER A 740 27.83 -25.12 34.88
N GLY A 741 27.25 -26.28 34.50
CA GLY A 741 25.88 -26.47 34.03
C GLY A 741 25.64 -26.35 32.53
N SER A 742 26.69 -26.37 31.67
CA SER A 742 26.48 -26.31 30.21
C SER A 742 26.12 -27.71 29.67
N GLN A 743 24.98 -27.82 29.08
CA GLN A 743 24.57 -29.02 28.30
C GLN A 743 25.56 -29.22 27.15
N ARG A 744 26.01 -30.46 26.92
CA ARG A 744 26.93 -30.77 25.80
C ARG A 744 26.36 -30.49 24.44
N HIS A 745 25.00 -30.55 24.28
CA HIS A 745 24.33 -30.53 23.00
C HIS A 745 23.42 -29.31 22.84
N HIS A 746 24.00 -28.11 22.96
CA HIS A 746 23.27 -26.88 22.61
C HIS A 746 22.91 -26.86 21.11
N SER A 747 21.77 -26.29 20.79
CA SER A 747 21.23 -26.23 19.41
C SER A 747 22.22 -25.65 18.40
N GLU A 748 23.01 -24.64 18.79
CA GLU A 748 24.02 -24.00 17.94
C GLU A 748 25.16 -24.97 17.59
N LYS A 749 25.61 -25.75 18.55
CA LYS A 749 26.69 -26.73 18.37
C LYS A 749 26.24 -27.83 17.39
N LEU A 750 24.97 -28.29 17.49
CA LEU A 750 24.40 -29.26 16.58
C LEU A 750 24.27 -28.67 15.15
N ALA A 751 23.80 -27.43 15.03
CA ALA A 751 23.66 -26.75 13.74
C ALA A 751 25.02 -26.57 13.02
N VAL A 752 26.07 -26.17 13.74
CA VAL A 752 27.45 -26.09 13.18
C VAL A 752 27.96 -27.44 12.71
N ALA A 753 27.82 -28.48 13.56
CA ALA A 753 28.28 -29.83 13.21
C ALA A 753 27.57 -30.33 11.94
N PHE A 754 26.28 -30.11 11.84
CA PHE A 754 25.52 -30.43 10.62
C PHE A 754 25.97 -29.61 9.39
N GLY A 755 26.23 -28.31 9.57
CA GLY A 755 26.75 -27.44 8.51
C GLY A 755 28.13 -27.88 7.99
N LEU A 756 29.03 -28.34 8.89
CA LEU A 756 30.33 -28.88 8.54
C LEU A 756 30.26 -30.18 7.76
N ILE A 757 29.26 -31.01 8.02
CA ILE A 757 29.03 -32.28 7.29
C ILE A 757 28.40 -32.04 5.93
N SER A 758 27.46 -31.09 5.84
CA SER A 758 26.53 -30.99 4.73
C SER A 758 26.87 -29.94 3.67
N LEU A 759 27.68 -28.93 4.04
CA LEU A 759 28.08 -27.82 3.17
C LEU A 759 29.53 -27.97 2.69
N PRO A 760 29.85 -27.55 1.44
CA PRO A 760 31.21 -27.52 0.93
C PRO A 760 32.18 -26.71 1.83
N GLU A 761 33.44 -27.09 1.89
CA GLU A 761 34.45 -26.48 2.81
C GLU A 761 34.64 -24.97 2.58
N TRP A 762 34.51 -24.49 1.36
CA TRP A 762 34.69 -23.08 1.00
C TRP A 762 33.47 -22.19 1.35
N MET A 763 32.35 -22.80 1.71
CA MET A 763 31.10 -22.06 1.96
C MET A 763 30.99 -21.69 3.42
N PRO A 764 30.69 -20.41 3.78
CA PRO A 764 30.40 -20.01 5.15
C PRO A 764 29.19 -20.76 5.70
N ILE A 765 29.16 -20.99 7.01
CA ILE A 765 28.04 -21.63 7.69
C ILE A 765 27.18 -20.54 8.34
N HIS A 766 25.94 -20.41 7.89
CA HIS A 766 24.98 -19.45 8.44
C HIS A 766 24.03 -20.15 9.40
N ILE A 767 23.97 -19.71 10.64
CA ILE A 767 23.10 -20.25 11.68
C ILE A 767 22.22 -19.14 12.23
N MET A 768 20.96 -19.41 12.34
CA MET A 768 19.97 -18.54 12.95
C MET A 768 19.56 -19.10 14.31
N LYS A 769 19.34 -18.23 15.29
CA LYS A 769 18.94 -18.59 16.64
C LYS A 769 17.86 -17.66 17.18
N ASN A 770 16.87 -18.24 17.86
CA ASN A 770 15.77 -17.49 18.46
C ASN A 770 16.11 -16.79 19.77
N LEU A 771 17.18 -17.19 20.43
CA LEU A 771 17.68 -16.62 21.70
C LEU A 771 19.09 -16.07 21.52
N ARG A 772 19.53 -15.23 22.47
CA ARG A 772 20.93 -14.77 22.52
C ARG A 772 21.88 -15.95 22.65
N ILE A 773 23.02 -15.91 21.94
CA ILE A 773 24.06 -16.94 22.05
C ILE A 773 24.67 -16.91 23.45
N CYS A 774 24.92 -18.04 24.09
CA CYS A 774 25.55 -18.10 25.40
C CYS A 774 27.09 -18.02 25.32
N CYS A 775 27.74 -17.60 26.41
CA CYS A 775 29.19 -17.44 26.48
C CYS A 775 29.95 -18.72 26.06
N ASP A 776 29.46 -19.88 26.48
CA ASP A 776 30.04 -21.17 26.13
C ASP A 776 29.97 -21.44 24.60
N CYS A 777 28.78 -21.32 23.98
CA CYS A 777 28.65 -21.50 22.55
C CYS A 777 29.45 -20.47 21.75
N HIS A 778 29.52 -19.21 22.23
CA HIS A 778 30.33 -18.18 21.61
C HIS A 778 31.81 -18.54 21.56
N THR A 779 32.36 -19.02 22.68
CA THR A 779 33.72 -19.50 22.75
C THR A 779 33.98 -20.71 21.88
N VAL A 780 33.09 -21.70 21.90
CA VAL A 780 33.14 -22.88 21.03
C VAL A 780 33.14 -22.50 19.54
N MET A 781 32.29 -21.55 19.14
CA MET A 781 32.26 -21.08 17.74
C MET A 781 33.58 -20.42 17.32
N LYS A 782 34.18 -19.62 18.18
CA LYS A 782 35.54 -19.05 17.93
C LYS A 782 36.55 -20.15 17.67
N LEU A 783 36.58 -21.18 18.53
CA LEU A 783 37.56 -22.28 18.43
C LEU A 783 37.27 -23.16 17.19
N ILE A 784 35.99 -23.46 16.88
CA ILE A 784 35.61 -24.17 15.65
C ILE A 784 36.09 -23.41 14.41
N SER A 785 35.88 -22.08 14.39
CA SER A 785 36.30 -21.25 13.25
C SER A 785 37.83 -21.27 13.08
N LEU A 786 38.59 -21.33 14.17
CA LEU A 786 40.08 -21.45 14.16
C LEU A 786 40.53 -22.79 13.61
N LEU A 787 39.96 -23.89 14.12
CA LEU A 787 40.35 -25.25 13.74
C LEU A 787 39.96 -25.61 12.31
N THR A 788 38.75 -25.27 11.94
CA THR A 788 38.21 -25.61 10.61
C THR A 788 38.57 -24.60 9.51
N LYS A 789 39.12 -23.44 9.87
CA LYS A 789 39.38 -22.30 8.97
C LYS A 789 38.12 -21.84 8.20
N ARG A 790 36.96 -22.18 8.73
CA ARG A 790 35.66 -21.80 8.12
C ARG A 790 35.09 -20.57 8.82
N GLU A 791 34.49 -19.71 8.04
CA GLU A 791 33.68 -18.60 8.54
C GLU A 791 32.33 -19.13 9.02
N LEU A 792 32.00 -18.80 10.27
CA LEU A 792 30.73 -19.12 10.90
C LEU A 792 30.00 -17.80 11.13
N ILE A 793 28.79 -17.69 10.64
CA ILE A 793 27.94 -16.51 10.81
C ILE A 793 26.71 -16.93 11.62
N VAL A 794 26.62 -16.42 12.85
CA VAL A 794 25.51 -16.72 13.76
C VAL A 794 24.71 -15.46 13.96
N ARG A 795 23.43 -15.48 13.57
CA ARG A 795 22.46 -14.46 13.91
C ARG A 795 21.71 -14.91 15.15
N ASP A 796 21.85 -14.18 16.23
CA ASP A 796 21.04 -14.37 17.43
C ASP A 796 19.86 -13.37 17.50
N ALA A 797 19.12 -13.34 18.59
CA ALA A 797 17.97 -12.45 18.75
C ALA A 797 18.33 -10.96 18.61
N ASN A 798 19.56 -10.56 18.85
CA ASN A 798 19.97 -9.17 18.93
C ASN A 798 20.84 -8.72 17.75
N ARG A 799 21.76 -9.58 17.28
CA ARG A 799 22.78 -9.19 16.30
C ARG A 799 23.42 -10.36 15.57
N PHE A 800 24.31 -10.05 14.63
CA PHE A 800 25.18 -11.00 13.97
C PHE A 800 26.53 -11.15 14.68
N HIS A 801 27.03 -12.38 14.74
CA HIS A 801 28.37 -12.77 15.17
C HIS A 801 29.08 -13.43 14.00
N HIS A 802 30.10 -12.79 13.46
CA HIS A 802 30.96 -13.35 12.42
C HIS A 802 32.22 -13.91 13.07
N PHE A 803 32.33 -15.24 13.11
CA PHE A 803 33.48 -15.94 13.62
C PHE A 803 34.41 -16.30 12.49
N LYS A 804 35.64 -15.81 12.56
CA LYS A 804 36.67 -16.08 11.57
C LYS A 804 38.04 -16.17 12.25
N GLU A 805 38.81 -17.22 11.95
CA GLU A 805 40.19 -17.41 12.46
C GLU A 805 40.30 -17.23 13.98
N GLY A 806 39.34 -17.75 14.73
CA GLY A 806 39.35 -17.69 16.19
C GLY A 806 38.89 -16.37 16.82
N SER A 807 38.51 -15.39 15.98
CA SER A 807 37.99 -14.10 16.42
C SER A 807 36.50 -13.95 16.10
N CYS A 808 35.82 -13.07 16.83
CA CYS A 808 34.43 -12.69 16.51
C CYS A 808 34.34 -11.19 16.21
N SER A 809 33.48 -10.82 15.26
CA SER A 809 33.21 -9.41 14.92
C SER A 809 32.73 -8.58 16.12
N CYS A 810 32.19 -9.20 17.14
CA CYS A 810 31.75 -8.54 18.36
C CYS A 810 32.86 -8.14 19.32
N GLN A 811 34.11 -8.58 19.09
CA GLN A 811 35.24 -8.32 19.96
C GLN A 811 34.97 -8.68 21.43
N ASP A 812 34.18 -9.72 21.66
CA ASP A 812 33.67 -10.16 22.96
C ASP A 812 32.83 -9.12 23.73
N TYR A 813 32.39 -8.09 23.06
CA TYR A 813 31.46 -7.08 23.55
C TYR A 813 30.00 -7.39 23.07
N TRP A 814 29.30 -8.26 23.83
CA TRP A 814 27.98 -8.76 23.42
C TRP A 814 27.08 -9.16 24.60
#